data_40da4dc39344ef118ccd7530a5d85585
#
_entry.id   40da4dc39344ef118ccd7530a5d85585
#
_cell.length_a   1.000
_cell.length_b   1.000
_cell.length_c   1.000
_cell.angle_alpha   90.00
_cell.angle_beta   90.00
_cell.angle_gamma   90.00
#
_symmetry.space_group_name_H-M   'P 1'
#
loop_
_entity.id
_entity.type
_entity.pdbx_description
1 polymer ?
#
loop_
_entity_poly.entity_id
_entity_poly.type
_entity_poly.pdbx_seq_one_letter_code
_entity_poly.pdbx_strand_id
1 'polypeptide(L)'
;MNEAISLVRAFYASRRTTLSPTDLRSMGPICTALEAFNPKRALLLLDQLLKRSPANPSALAKSHQALKALAHCLTAAQPVPESVKNDIVKVVRTAQSANNGAALDDADVIMLLTWALRYIDQTEEALGLMAHAVQSNPDNEELAMDAFIQYLRVNDQKAAQQLSMKMAKQFKVDRYMWWSVLTTILLLRDLAHPQASLLLSLAERQLVAHYTTGRKEPATAYESANDFHLITRLLELRAQYAAASSSATPANTSNLVLPSLPASPDQPRTAARALLDHLASPEADKRCAENLGFELWRREIELEYGSVQGGEWKRLWDRLVLGLKQNGDTNWHSILYLIRAACAMAAASATASIPNEDGIALLQETRQLLRELATDSPKAKVERGYLLGVLELARELRERRWPEVDKLTELVGEYFERFGSKACCFDDLRPYIDIFSPEELQDLRALLKPATQTALGDVRVTTKAINAHKLLRRYSPQATAEEEHQNALEFTQLYFDALPLGKDLPPTELQPADDFALLAGQAWVSAFEQSGKSLTLILDSGTRHYLEHALALFEHVLLKSKYKYQIRILAINLLRLLGAPSLSVTHYRVFGVKNVQFDTLSHLMVARGSTFAITGPKQAGVSGETASAMGWHGSGQTEAREMVVRAFTNEAYQKVEDFFEFKQHLQLSLQQSLITVEALRMSLLKGTLDAASAELSACRLDQMVANAPGSFADHRDFKTLPDYQSRASSPIWEQSHLGQQLNDDWLRAMALTYSRLLHPASSPQVSMSAPPSFTADESWLFDFSNNARAALLSSFDEAPEADKALLDHFQDRAEKFSALADDEAALPWQVLHSATVSLEAFLLLEIGIERRAEEMAQARAPDQAKQAKRMRTLRNSVRDLVKPIGPKVTAYGKRIPKERSKVVASLSDLSRFEQFDENRLTNFATILIDSRRSATDALGAAYHRRTAK
;
A
#
# COMPACT_ATOMS: atom_id res chain seq x y z
N MET A 1 -13.51 12.35 18.96
CA MET A 1 -14.66 12.58 19.88
C MET A 1 -14.63 11.69 21.11
N ASN A 2 -14.46 10.37 21.00
CA ASN A 2 -14.34 9.46 22.16
C ASN A 2 -13.12 9.79 23.03
N GLU A 3 -11.99 10.17 22.44
CA GLU A 3 -10.80 10.64 23.14
C GLU A 3 -11.08 11.88 23.99
N ALA A 4 -11.77 12.88 23.42
CA ALA A 4 -12.15 14.10 24.15
C ALA A 4 -13.01 13.80 25.38
N ILE A 5 -13.96 12.89 25.26
CA ILE A 5 -14.82 12.48 26.39
C ILE A 5 -14.02 11.76 27.46
N SER A 6 -13.08 10.87 27.03
CA SER A 6 -12.18 10.19 27.96
C SER A 6 -11.32 11.19 28.74
N LEU A 7 -10.78 12.19 28.03
CA LEU A 7 -10.03 13.28 28.67
C LEU A 7 -10.88 14.11 29.66
N VAL A 8 -12.13 14.43 29.30
CA VAL A 8 -13.03 15.16 30.24
C VAL A 8 -13.31 14.34 31.49
N ARG A 9 -13.52 13.04 31.35
CA ARG A 9 -13.73 12.14 32.49
C ARG A 9 -12.51 12.04 33.39
N ALA A 10 -11.34 11.84 32.82
CA ALA A 10 -10.08 11.80 33.54
C ALA A 10 -9.83 13.13 34.26
N PHE A 11 -9.99 14.23 33.52
CA PHE A 11 -9.87 15.57 34.04
C PHE A 11 -10.82 15.84 35.24
N TYR A 12 -12.10 15.47 35.11
CA TYR A 12 -13.07 15.66 36.21
C TYR A 12 -12.79 14.76 37.42
N ALA A 13 -12.34 13.53 37.18
CA ALA A 13 -11.92 12.60 38.23
C ALA A 13 -10.72 13.15 39.04
N SER A 14 -9.68 13.65 38.35
CA SER A 14 -8.51 14.29 38.95
C SER A 14 -8.91 15.51 39.78
N ARG A 15 -9.86 16.33 39.30
CA ARG A 15 -10.31 17.55 40.03
C ARG A 15 -11.09 17.26 41.31
N ARG A 16 -11.69 16.09 41.45
CA ARG A 16 -12.39 15.68 42.69
C ARG A 16 -11.48 15.63 43.94
N THR A 17 -10.17 15.41 43.69
CA THR A 17 -9.20 15.33 44.79
C THR A 17 -8.50 16.66 45.09
N THR A 18 -8.54 17.61 44.16
CA THR A 18 -7.75 18.84 44.20
C THR A 18 -8.59 20.13 44.41
N LEU A 19 -9.87 20.13 44.06
CA LEU A 19 -10.74 21.30 44.11
C LEU A 19 -11.69 21.26 45.32
N SER A 20 -12.09 22.47 45.77
CA SER A 20 -13.10 22.60 46.82
C SER A 20 -14.46 22.04 46.36
N PRO A 21 -15.33 21.61 47.32
CA PRO A 21 -16.68 21.14 46.95
C PRO A 21 -17.52 22.20 46.23
N THR A 22 -17.24 23.47 46.41
CA THR A 22 -17.93 24.57 45.74
C THR A 22 -17.49 24.70 44.27
N ASP A 23 -16.19 24.56 44.03
CA ASP A 23 -15.59 24.61 42.68
C ASP A 23 -16.03 23.40 41.85
N LEU A 24 -16.08 22.21 42.48
CA LEU A 24 -16.58 21.00 41.82
C LEU A 24 -18.06 21.12 41.44
N ARG A 25 -18.89 21.78 42.23
CA ARG A 25 -20.31 22.07 41.88
C ARG A 25 -20.44 22.96 40.65
N SER A 26 -19.47 23.85 40.42
CA SER A 26 -19.46 24.67 39.21
C SER A 26 -19.00 23.90 37.95
N MET A 27 -18.04 22.97 38.06
CA MET A 27 -17.50 22.15 36.97
C MET A 27 -18.38 20.97 36.58
N GLY A 28 -19.04 20.35 37.55
CA GLY A 28 -19.84 19.13 37.32
C GLY A 28 -20.82 19.26 36.16
N PRO A 29 -21.69 20.29 36.11
CA PRO A 29 -22.62 20.49 34.99
C PRO A 29 -21.98 20.66 33.63
N ILE A 30 -20.77 21.24 33.58
CA ILE A 30 -20.00 21.44 32.34
C ILE A 30 -19.50 20.09 31.83
N CYS A 31 -18.81 19.33 32.67
CA CYS A 31 -18.30 18.02 32.36
C CYS A 31 -19.43 17.05 31.95
N THR A 32 -20.54 17.06 32.70
CA THR A 32 -21.72 16.26 32.35
C THR A 32 -22.31 16.65 30.98
N ALA A 33 -22.33 17.95 30.65
CA ALA A 33 -22.80 18.39 29.34
C ALA A 33 -21.87 17.94 28.20
N LEU A 34 -20.55 17.96 28.40
CA LEU A 34 -19.59 17.46 27.43
C LEU A 34 -19.67 15.94 27.26
N GLU A 35 -19.79 15.21 28.36
CA GLU A 35 -19.96 13.74 28.34
C GLU A 35 -21.27 13.31 27.64
N ALA A 36 -22.32 14.14 27.79
CA ALA A 36 -23.61 13.92 27.09
C ALA A 36 -23.66 14.43 25.65
N PHE A 37 -22.51 14.75 25.04
CA PHE A 37 -22.39 15.31 23.68
C PHE A 37 -23.20 16.60 23.46
N ASN A 38 -23.31 17.45 24.49
CA ASN A 38 -23.97 18.76 24.41
C ASN A 38 -22.95 19.91 24.62
N PRO A 39 -22.00 20.11 23.72
CA PRO A 39 -20.95 21.11 23.86
C PRO A 39 -21.49 22.55 23.83
N LYS A 40 -22.61 22.79 23.14
CA LYS A 40 -23.26 24.11 23.13
C LYS A 40 -23.72 24.53 24.53
N ARG A 41 -24.30 23.59 25.30
CA ARG A 41 -24.66 23.81 26.71
C ARG A 41 -23.44 24.05 27.59
N ALA A 42 -22.36 23.29 27.36
CA ALA A 42 -21.11 23.49 28.08
C ALA A 42 -20.52 24.87 27.83
N LEU A 43 -20.49 25.35 26.58
CA LEU A 43 -20.03 26.71 26.25
C LEU A 43 -20.84 27.80 26.94
N LEU A 44 -22.17 27.68 26.97
CA LEU A 44 -23.04 28.63 27.61
C LEU A 44 -22.76 28.73 29.13
N LEU A 45 -22.56 27.61 29.80
CA LEU A 45 -22.20 27.54 31.20
C LEU A 45 -20.82 28.13 31.46
N LEU A 46 -19.85 27.83 30.64
CA LEU A 46 -18.48 28.34 30.70
C LEU A 46 -18.43 29.87 30.54
N ASP A 47 -19.15 30.40 29.55
CA ASP A 47 -19.22 31.85 29.31
C ASP A 47 -19.84 32.61 30.50
N GLN A 48 -20.84 32.01 31.14
CA GLN A 48 -21.45 32.58 32.35
C GLN A 48 -20.46 32.60 33.54
N LEU A 49 -19.70 31.53 33.71
CA LEU A 49 -18.73 31.41 34.79
C LEU A 49 -17.50 32.31 34.57
N LEU A 50 -16.96 32.34 33.37
CA LEU A 50 -15.82 33.18 33.04
C LEU A 50 -16.12 34.68 33.07
N LYS A 51 -17.35 35.11 32.81
CA LYS A 51 -17.80 36.51 33.01
C LYS A 51 -17.87 36.92 34.48
N ARG A 52 -18.00 35.96 35.41
CA ARG A 52 -18.11 36.20 36.85
C ARG A 52 -16.78 36.05 37.59
N SER A 53 -15.75 35.52 36.92
CA SER A 53 -14.42 35.35 37.49
C SER A 53 -13.68 36.66 37.63
N PRO A 54 -13.05 36.96 38.79
CA PRO A 54 -12.19 38.12 38.93
C PRO A 54 -10.94 38.01 38.08
N ALA A 55 -10.29 39.14 37.78
CA ALA A 55 -9.14 39.27 36.85
C ALA A 55 -7.88 38.46 37.28
N ASN A 56 -7.88 37.76 38.40
CA ASN A 56 -6.78 36.97 38.89
C ASN A 56 -7.00 35.46 38.57
N PRO A 57 -6.05 34.80 37.88
CA PRO A 57 -6.24 33.46 37.38
C PRO A 57 -6.07 32.41 38.48
N SER A 58 -7.17 31.93 39.02
CA SER A 58 -7.21 30.74 39.89
C SER A 58 -7.03 29.48 39.06
N ALA A 59 -6.61 28.36 39.68
CA ALA A 59 -6.55 27.04 39.06
C ALA A 59 -7.88 26.66 38.37
N LEU A 60 -8.99 27.10 38.94
CA LEU A 60 -10.34 26.92 38.43
C LEU A 60 -10.56 27.68 37.10
N ALA A 61 -10.00 28.90 36.95
CA ALA A 61 -10.12 29.68 35.71
C ALA A 61 -9.35 29.03 34.56
N LYS A 62 -8.18 28.47 34.82
CA LYS A 62 -7.39 27.69 33.83
C LYS A 62 -8.15 26.45 33.35
N SER A 63 -8.75 25.72 34.29
CA SER A 63 -9.60 24.56 34.00
C SER A 63 -10.80 24.93 33.13
N HIS A 64 -11.46 26.06 33.42
CA HIS A 64 -12.58 26.55 32.60
C HIS A 64 -12.16 26.96 31.21
N GLN A 65 -11.00 27.59 31.02
CA GLN A 65 -10.47 27.93 29.70
C GLN A 65 -10.14 26.66 28.89
N ALA A 66 -9.52 25.66 29.50
CA ALA A 66 -9.22 24.40 28.82
C ALA A 66 -10.49 23.67 28.35
N LEU A 67 -11.50 23.56 29.21
CA LEU A 67 -12.79 23.00 28.86
C LEU A 67 -13.52 23.82 27.77
N LYS A 68 -13.33 25.15 27.75
CA LYS A 68 -13.87 26.01 26.72
C LYS A 68 -13.23 25.76 25.35
N ALA A 69 -11.91 25.62 25.32
CA ALA A 69 -11.20 25.26 24.08
C ALA A 69 -11.71 23.93 23.51
N LEU A 70 -11.84 22.92 24.35
CA LEU A 70 -12.37 21.61 23.96
C LEU A 70 -13.82 21.70 23.48
N ALA A 71 -14.67 22.44 24.16
CA ALA A 71 -16.06 22.63 23.79
C ALA A 71 -16.22 23.34 22.44
N HIS A 72 -15.38 24.32 22.13
CA HIS A 72 -15.31 24.94 20.79
C HIS A 72 -14.96 23.93 19.71
N CYS A 73 -13.94 23.07 19.94
CA CYS A 73 -13.60 21.99 19.01
C CYS A 73 -14.81 21.08 18.73
N LEU A 74 -15.52 20.67 19.77
CA LEU A 74 -16.67 19.76 19.64
C LEU A 74 -17.91 20.39 18.99
N THR A 75 -18.01 21.73 18.95
CA THR A 75 -19.11 22.43 18.27
C THR A 75 -18.80 22.73 16.81
N ALA A 76 -17.53 22.71 16.42
CA ALA A 76 -17.11 23.09 15.08
C ALA A 76 -17.57 22.11 14.01
N ALA A 77 -18.06 22.62 12.90
CA ALA A 77 -18.26 21.82 11.69
C ALA A 77 -16.90 21.41 11.11
N GLN A 78 -16.85 20.28 10.43
CA GLN A 78 -15.65 19.82 9.71
C GLN A 78 -15.77 20.20 8.23
N PRO A 79 -14.74 20.82 7.63
CA PRO A 79 -13.48 21.29 8.23
C PRO A 79 -13.71 22.47 9.18
N VAL A 80 -12.83 22.59 10.22
CA VAL A 80 -12.98 23.65 11.24
C VAL A 80 -12.81 25.03 10.62
N PRO A 81 -13.80 25.92 10.70
CA PRO A 81 -13.69 27.28 10.14
C PRO A 81 -12.55 28.08 10.80
N GLU A 82 -11.88 28.94 10.02
CA GLU A 82 -10.73 29.71 10.50
C GLU A 82 -11.05 30.63 11.67
N SER A 83 -12.27 31.19 11.70
CA SER A 83 -12.75 31.96 12.85
C SER A 83 -12.76 31.15 14.15
N VAL A 84 -13.17 29.87 14.09
CA VAL A 84 -13.21 28.97 15.25
C VAL A 84 -11.78 28.56 15.66
N LYS A 85 -10.88 28.34 14.72
CA LYS A 85 -9.46 28.09 14.99
C LYS A 85 -8.85 29.27 15.77
N ASN A 86 -9.07 30.50 15.30
CA ASN A 86 -8.61 31.72 15.95
C ASN A 86 -9.17 31.88 17.37
N ASP A 87 -10.45 31.55 17.57
CA ASP A 87 -11.06 31.58 18.91
C ASP A 87 -10.41 30.56 19.85
N ILE A 88 -10.12 29.33 19.37
CA ILE A 88 -9.44 28.30 20.14
C ILE A 88 -8.02 28.74 20.52
N VAL A 89 -7.24 29.22 19.57
CA VAL A 89 -5.89 29.75 19.80
C VAL A 89 -5.92 30.90 20.79
N LYS A 90 -6.90 31.81 20.70
CA LYS A 90 -7.09 32.91 21.67
C LYS A 90 -7.37 32.37 23.07
N VAL A 91 -8.21 31.35 23.20
CA VAL A 91 -8.49 30.72 24.51
C VAL A 91 -7.22 30.05 25.07
N VAL A 92 -6.43 29.36 24.26
CA VAL A 92 -5.14 28.78 24.68
C VAL A 92 -4.18 29.85 25.16
N ARG A 93 -3.98 30.93 24.40
CA ARG A 93 -3.12 32.05 24.78
C ARG A 93 -3.61 32.74 26.04
N THR A 94 -4.92 32.86 26.24
CA THR A 94 -5.49 33.38 27.47
C THR A 94 -5.18 32.51 28.67
N ALA A 95 -5.25 31.18 28.52
CA ALA A 95 -4.88 30.24 29.57
C ALA A 95 -3.38 30.32 29.93
N GLN A 96 -2.51 30.51 28.91
CA GLN A 96 -1.07 30.70 29.11
C GLN A 96 -0.73 32.03 29.80
N SER A 97 -1.34 33.14 29.34
CA SER A 97 -1.11 34.49 29.92
C SER A 97 -1.68 34.63 31.30
N ALA A 98 -2.71 33.89 31.66
CA ALA A 98 -3.32 33.91 32.97
C ALA A 98 -2.40 33.41 34.09
N ASN A 99 -1.22 32.94 33.79
CA ASN A 99 -0.24 32.44 34.78
C ASN A 99 0.85 33.46 35.16
N ASN A 100 0.63 34.75 34.96
CA ASN A 100 1.60 35.83 35.27
C ASN A 100 3.02 35.57 34.70
N GLY A 101 3.10 34.96 33.50
CA GLY A 101 4.38 34.56 32.89
C GLY A 101 5.00 33.29 33.47
N ALA A 102 4.44 32.66 34.50
CA ALA A 102 4.84 31.32 34.92
C ALA A 102 4.28 30.26 33.97
N ALA A 103 4.99 29.18 33.80
CA ALA A 103 4.53 28.06 32.96
C ALA A 103 3.26 27.45 33.51
N LEU A 104 2.44 26.90 32.64
CA LEU A 104 1.37 25.99 33.01
C LEU A 104 2.00 24.75 33.64
N ASP A 105 1.57 24.43 34.86
CA ASP A 105 2.08 23.31 35.65
C ASP A 105 1.07 22.16 35.80
N ASP A 106 -0.14 22.41 35.42
CA ASP A 106 -1.25 21.48 35.55
C ASP A 106 -1.31 20.54 34.30
N ALA A 107 -0.89 19.32 34.48
CA ALA A 107 -0.81 18.32 33.41
C ALA A 107 -2.15 18.10 32.68
N ASP A 108 -3.25 18.02 33.45
CA ASP A 108 -4.59 17.81 32.89
C ASP A 108 -5.06 19.01 32.04
N VAL A 109 -4.76 20.23 32.47
CA VAL A 109 -5.07 21.46 31.69
C VAL A 109 -4.27 21.46 30.39
N ILE A 110 -2.98 21.14 30.48
CA ILE A 110 -2.08 21.08 29.31
C ILE A 110 -2.57 20.03 28.33
N MET A 111 -2.98 18.87 28.81
CA MET A 111 -3.51 17.80 27.97
C MET A 111 -4.77 18.22 27.17
N LEU A 112 -5.72 18.89 27.85
CA LEU A 112 -6.92 19.41 27.19
C LEU A 112 -6.60 20.47 26.12
N LEU A 113 -5.69 21.40 26.42
CA LEU A 113 -5.27 22.46 25.51
C LEU A 113 -4.49 21.87 24.32
N THR A 114 -3.59 20.94 24.57
CA THR A 114 -2.83 20.25 23.53
C THR A 114 -3.76 19.47 22.61
N TRP A 115 -4.75 18.77 23.16
CA TRP A 115 -5.76 18.09 22.37
C TRP A 115 -6.53 19.07 21.48
N ALA A 116 -6.96 20.21 22.03
CA ALA A 116 -7.70 21.22 21.28
C ALA A 116 -6.87 21.82 20.12
N LEU A 117 -5.60 22.13 20.36
CA LEU A 117 -4.69 22.61 19.32
C LEU A 117 -4.48 21.57 18.21
N ARG A 118 -4.29 20.31 18.55
CA ARG A 118 -4.17 19.22 17.57
C ARG A 118 -5.44 19.05 16.75
N TYR A 119 -6.61 19.20 17.37
CA TYR A 119 -7.90 19.09 16.68
C TYR A 119 -8.09 20.14 15.58
N ILE A 120 -7.44 21.29 15.71
CA ILE A 120 -7.46 22.39 14.74
C ILE A 120 -6.20 22.44 13.86
N ASP A 121 -5.42 21.35 13.82
CA ASP A 121 -4.17 21.20 13.04
C ASP A 121 -3.04 22.18 13.45
N GLN A 122 -3.09 22.75 14.66
CA GLN A 122 -2.02 23.59 15.22
C GLN A 122 -1.01 22.74 16.00
N THR A 123 -0.39 21.77 15.31
CA THR A 123 0.48 20.76 15.92
C THR A 123 1.76 21.36 16.50
N GLU A 124 2.38 22.34 15.81
CA GLU A 124 3.60 23.00 16.29
C GLU A 124 3.35 23.80 17.59
N GLU A 125 2.23 24.52 17.67
CA GLU A 125 1.85 25.23 18.90
C GLU A 125 1.56 24.25 20.05
N ALA A 126 0.94 23.10 19.76
CA ALA A 126 0.69 22.05 20.74
C ALA A 126 2.01 21.48 21.31
N LEU A 127 2.98 21.20 20.44
CA LEU A 127 4.30 20.71 20.85
C LEU A 127 5.09 21.78 21.62
N GLY A 128 5.03 23.03 21.19
CA GLY A 128 5.64 24.13 21.89
C GLY A 128 5.10 24.31 23.32
N LEU A 129 3.77 24.17 23.50
CA LEU A 129 3.12 24.19 24.80
C LEU A 129 3.64 23.05 25.69
N MET A 130 3.69 21.83 25.18
CA MET A 130 4.18 20.66 25.93
C MET A 130 5.68 20.79 26.27
N ALA A 131 6.51 21.19 25.34
CA ALA A 131 7.95 21.38 25.56
C ALA A 131 8.22 22.41 26.67
N HIS A 132 7.52 23.54 26.62
CA HIS A 132 7.63 24.59 27.65
C HIS A 132 7.16 24.09 29.01
N ALA A 133 6.05 23.37 29.07
CA ALA A 133 5.52 22.82 30.29
C ALA A 133 6.48 21.82 30.96
N VAL A 134 7.06 20.89 30.18
CA VAL A 134 8.05 19.92 30.66
C VAL A 134 9.32 20.63 31.15
N GLN A 135 9.78 21.66 30.43
CA GLN A 135 10.97 22.40 30.81
C GLN A 135 10.79 23.13 32.14
N SER A 136 9.59 23.65 32.39
CA SER A 136 9.25 24.39 33.61
C SER A 136 8.91 23.49 34.80
N ASN A 137 8.55 22.23 34.53
CA ASN A 137 8.16 21.26 35.54
C ASN A 137 8.98 19.96 35.38
N PRO A 138 10.31 20.01 35.56
CA PRO A 138 11.17 18.87 35.25
C PRO A 138 10.89 17.64 36.12
N ASP A 139 10.36 17.80 37.32
CA ASP A 139 10.08 16.72 38.27
C ASP A 139 8.70 16.07 38.06
N ASN A 140 7.93 16.55 37.09
CA ASN A 140 6.62 15.98 36.75
C ASN A 140 6.76 14.86 35.71
N GLU A 141 6.83 13.61 36.21
CA GLU A 141 7.00 12.40 35.42
C GLU A 141 5.82 12.19 34.45
N GLU A 142 4.58 12.41 34.91
CA GLU A 142 3.37 12.24 34.10
C GLU A 142 3.36 13.18 32.89
N LEU A 143 3.68 14.45 33.12
CA LEU A 143 3.77 15.44 32.04
C LEU A 143 4.87 15.11 31.04
N ALA A 144 6.03 14.64 31.53
CA ALA A 144 7.14 14.23 30.67
C ALA A 144 6.75 13.00 29.82
N MET A 145 6.03 12.04 30.42
CA MET A 145 5.54 10.86 29.70
C MET A 145 4.52 11.24 28.63
N ASP A 146 3.59 12.12 28.93
CA ASP A 146 2.61 12.62 27.98
C ASP A 146 3.27 13.37 26.81
N ALA A 147 4.24 14.22 27.11
CA ALA A 147 5.01 14.91 26.07
C ALA A 147 5.76 13.92 25.17
N PHE A 148 6.38 12.89 25.74
CA PHE A 148 7.03 11.84 24.97
C PHE A 148 6.05 11.14 24.02
N ILE A 149 4.87 10.79 24.51
CA ILE A 149 3.81 10.19 23.68
C ILE A 149 3.38 11.12 22.55
N GLN A 150 3.25 12.43 22.81
CA GLN A 150 2.92 13.39 21.75
C GLN A 150 4.02 13.48 20.69
N TYR A 151 5.29 13.49 21.06
CA TYR A 151 6.41 13.44 20.10
C TYR A 151 6.36 12.19 19.22
N LEU A 152 6.03 11.01 19.77
CA LEU A 152 5.84 9.79 19.00
C LEU A 152 4.68 9.91 18.00
N ARG A 153 3.57 10.53 18.42
CA ARG A 153 2.38 10.72 17.56
C ARG A 153 2.67 11.59 16.34
N VAL A 154 3.45 12.67 16.55
CA VAL A 154 3.79 13.61 15.47
C VAL A 154 5.07 13.22 14.71
N ASN A 155 5.69 12.12 15.09
CA ASN A 155 6.93 11.64 14.48
C ASN A 155 8.17 12.51 14.74
N ASP A 156 8.17 13.28 15.82
CA ASP A 156 9.36 14.02 16.25
C ASP A 156 10.27 13.11 17.10
N GLN A 157 10.98 12.22 16.43
CA GLN A 157 11.87 11.26 17.08
C GLN A 157 13.03 11.91 17.80
N LYS A 158 13.52 13.05 17.30
CA LYS A 158 14.63 13.80 17.91
C LYS A 158 14.21 14.35 19.27
N ALA A 159 13.04 14.99 19.35
CA ALA A 159 12.51 15.47 20.63
C ALA A 159 12.18 14.31 21.56
N ALA A 160 11.60 13.22 21.06
CA ALA A 160 11.33 12.02 21.86
C ALA A 160 12.62 11.42 22.44
N GLN A 161 13.69 11.29 21.65
CA GLN A 161 14.99 10.79 22.10
C GLN A 161 15.61 11.70 23.17
N GLN A 162 15.61 13.00 22.94
CA GLN A 162 16.16 13.95 23.90
C GLN A 162 15.40 13.96 25.22
N LEU A 163 14.07 13.85 25.16
CA LEU A 163 13.22 13.80 26.34
C LEU A 163 13.42 12.49 27.10
N SER A 164 13.42 11.33 26.43
CA SER A 164 13.62 10.03 27.10
C SER A 164 14.99 9.93 27.78
N MET A 165 16.05 10.49 27.18
CA MET A 165 17.36 10.61 27.84
C MET A 165 17.28 11.43 29.13
N LYS A 166 16.56 12.56 29.13
CA LYS A 166 16.37 13.38 30.33
C LYS A 166 15.56 12.60 31.38
N MET A 167 14.48 11.95 30.97
CA MET A 167 13.64 11.14 31.87
C MET A 167 14.41 9.99 32.50
N ALA A 168 15.25 9.27 31.73
CA ALA A 168 16.10 8.21 32.26
C ALA A 168 17.06 8.71 33.34
N LYS A 169 17.64 9.88 33.15
CA LYS A 169 18.56 10.50 34.11
C LYS A 169 17.83 11.03 35.35
N GLN A 170 16.66 11.64 35.17
CA GLN A 170 15.87 12.32 36.21
C GLN A 170 15.15 11.31 37.11
N PHE A 171 14.37 10.42 36.51
CA PHE A 171 13.47 9.52 37.24
C PHE A 171 14.12 8.18 37.61
N LYS A 172 15.26 7.83 37.00
CA LYS A 172 16.02 6.58 37.22
C LYS A 172 15.17 5.30 37.10
N VAL A 173 14.22 5.32 36.17
CA VAL A 173 13.38 4.17 35.81
C VAL A 173 13.93 3.56 34.54
N ASP A 174 14.17 2.25 34.53
CA ASP A 174 14.81 1.53 33.42
C ASP A 174 14.02 1.67 32.12
N ARG A 175 12.70 1.73 32.19
CA ARG A 175 11.82 1.98 31.04
C ARG A 175 12.29 3.17 30.20
N TYR A 176 12.64 4.28 30.82
CA TYR A 176 13.03 5.50 30.08
C TYR A 176 14.41 5.38 29.44
N MET A 177 15.29 4.58 30.05
CA MET A 177 16.56 4.21 29.41
C MET A 177 16.30 3.38 28.13
N TRP A 178 15.43 2.37 28.20
CA TRP A 178 15.05 1.60 27.02
C TRP A 178 14.34 2.45 25.96
N TRP A 179 13.49 3.40 26.35
CA TRP A 179 12.91 4.35 25.42
C TRP A 179 13.96 5.23 24.72
N SER A 180 14.99 5.63 25.44
CA SER A 180 16.11 6.39 24.87
C SER A 180 16.91 5.55 23.86
N VAL A 181 17.20 4.30 24.18
CA VAL A 181 17.88 3.37 23.25
C VAL A 181 17.02 3.13 22.02
N LEU A 182 15.74 2.84 22.20
CA LEU A 182 14.82 2.55 21.11
C LEU A 182 14.59 3.74 20.19
N THR A 183 14.40 4.95 20.73
CA THR A 183 14.31 6.16 19.90
C THR A 183 15.62 6.49 19.20
N THR A 184 16.76 6.15 19.78
CA THR A 184 18.06 6.21 19.08
C THR A 184 18.10 5.25 17.91
N ILE A 185 17.65 4.00 18.08
CA ILE A 185 17.52 3.02 16.98
C ILE A 185 16.64 3.58 15.86
N LEU A 186 15.47 4.14 16.20
CA LEU A 186 14.56 4.74 15.20
C LEU A 186 15.20 5.90 14.42
N LEU A 187 15.97 6.77 15.08
CA LEU A 187 16.67 7.87 14.43
C LEU A 187 17.77 7.38 13.48
N LEU A 188 18.43 6.28 13.84
CA LEU A 188 19.59 5.74 13.10
C LEU A 188 19.21 4.75 12.00
N ARG A 189 17.92 4.52 11.76
CA ARG A 189 17.47 3.82 10.54
C ARG A 189 17.99 4.53 9.28
N ASP A 190 18.12 5.84 9.31
CA ASP A 190 18.91 6.59 8.34
C ASP A 190 20.38 6.65 8.80
N LEU A 191 21.19 5.75 8.24
CA LEU A 191 22.63 5.66 8.54
C LEU A 191 23.42 6.93 8.14
N ALA A 192 22.85 7.78 7.28
CA ALA A 192 23.43 9.06 6.88
C ALA A 192 23.20 10.16 7.93
N HIS A 193 22.53 9.86 9.06
CA HIS A 193 22.26 10.84 10.11
C HIS A 193 23.56 11.50 10.62
N PRO A 194 23.69 12.85 10.62
CA PRO A 194 24.96 13.56 10.91
C PRO A 194 25.56 13.24 12.29
N GLN A 195 24.74 12.82 13.24
CA GLN A 195 25.14 12.52 14.61
C GLN A 195 25.12 11.01 14.93
N ALA A 196 25.10 10.14 13.91
CA ALA A 196 24.97 8.70 14.12
C ALA A 196 26.01 8.12 15.09
N SER A 197 27.31 8.44 14.88
CA SER A 197 28.39 7.97 15.75
C SER A 197 28.21 8.42 17.21
N LEU A 198 27.80 9.66 17.44
CA LEU A 198 27.56 10.19 18.79
C LEU A 198 26.38 9.48 19.46
N LEU A 199 25.25 9.35 18.74
CA LEU A 199 24.03 8.72 19.27
C LEU A 199 24.26 7.24 19.61
N LEU A 200 24.95 6.49 18.75
CA LEU A 200 25.36 5.11 19.03
C LEU A 200 26.21 5.03 20.28
N SER A 201 27.24 5.89 20.39
CA SER A 201 28.12 5.90 21.58
C SER A 201 27.39 6.29 22.86
N LEU A 202 26.41 7.16 22.79
CA LEU A 202 25.58 7.50 23.95
C LEU A 202 24.69 6.33 24.40
N ALA A 203 24.04 5.65 23.47
CA ALA A 203 23.22 4.48 23.76
C ALA A 203 24.05 3.33 24.33
N GLU A 204 25.24 3.06 23.75
CA GLU A 204 26.17 2.07 24.25
C GLU A 204 26.60 2.38 25.71
N ARG A 205 26.93 3.65 26.03
CA ARG A 205 27.27 4.06 27.39
C ARG A 205 26.12 3.86 28.39
N GLN A 206 24.88 4.12 27.95
CA GLN A 206 23.71 3.88 28.79
C GLN A 206 23.56 2.39 29.11
N LEU A 207 23.73 1.51 28.11
CA LEU A 207 23.67 0.05 28.29
C LEU A 207 24.80 -0.45 29.22
N VAL A 208 26.03 0.00 29.00
CA VAL A 208 27.16 -0.39 29.88
C VAL A 208 26.87 0.07 31.31
N ALA A 209 26.41 1.30 31.52
CA ALA A 209 26.05 1.81 32.83
C ALA A 209 24.97 0.98 33.51
N HIS A 210 23.92 0.60 32.77
CA HIS A 210 22.83 -0.24 33.29
C HIS A 210 23.32 -1.59 33.81
N TYR A 211 24.24 -2.27 33.10
CA TYR A 211 24.73 -3.60 33.46
C TYR A 211 25.94 -3.60 34.40
N THR A 212 26.58 -2.46 34.63
CA THR A 212 27.80 -2.37 35.49
C THR A 212 27.64 -1.49 36.71
N THR A 213 26.86 -0.39 36.66
CA THR A 213 26.81 0.60 37.75
C THR A 213 26.02 0.06 38.93
N GLY A 214 26.57 0.20 40.13
CA GLY A 214 25.92 -0.23 41.37
C GLY A 214 25.98 -1.71 41.67
N ARG A 215 26.64 -2.53 40.83
CA ARG A 215 26.82 -3.97 40.97
C ARG A 215 28.26 -4.28 41.41
N LYS A 216 28.43 -5.24 42.31
CA LYS A 216 29.80 -5.69 42.76
C LYS A 216 30.50 -6.41 41.59
N GLU A 217 29.71 -7.10 40.76
CA GLU A 217 30.16 -7.76 39.53
C GLU A 217 29.24 -7.36 38.40
N PRO A 218 29.72 -7.28 37.14
CA PRO A 218 28.85 -7.08 35.97
C PRO A 218 27.74 -8.12 35.92
N ALA A 219 26.59 -7.75 35.40
CA ALA A 219 25.51 -8.71 35.18
C ALA A 219 25.94 -9.79 34.18
N THR A 220 25.57 -11.03 34.47
CA THR A 220 25.94 -12.22 33.67
C THR A 220 24.85 -12.65 32.72
N ALA A 221 23.65 -12.07 32.83
CA ALA A 221 22.50 -12.39 31.99
C ALA A 221 21.65 -11.15 31.69
N TYR A 222 20.91 -11.19 30.58
CA TYR A 222 19.89 -10.18 30.24
C TYR A 222 18.60 -10.44 31.05
N GLU A 223 17.93 -9.36 31.43
CA GLU A 223 16.73 -9.44 32.24
C GLU A 223 15.53 -9.93 31.43
N SER A 224 15.47 -9.52 30.16
CA SER A 224 14.33 -9.83 29.28
C SER A 224 14.75 -10.15 27.83
N ALA A 225 13.79 -10.66 27.05
CA ALA A 225 13.95 -10.82 25.62
C ALA A 225 14.01 -9.45 24.89
N ASN A 226 13.42 -8.41 25.45
CA ASN A 226 13.51 -7.05 24.93
C ASN A 226 14.93 -6.51 25.01
N ASP A 227 15.65 -6.77 26.10
CA ASP A 227 17.05 -6.36 26.28
C ASP A 227 17.92 -6.98 25.20
N PHE A 228 17.80 -8.28 25.00
CA PHE A 228 18.51 -9.02 23.96
C PHE A 228 18.23 -8.43 22.56
N HIS A 229 16.96 -8.17 22.24
CA HIS A 229 16.54 -7.58 20.99
C HIS A 229 17.20 -6.20 20.75
N LEU A 230 17.06 -5.28 21.73
CA LEU A 230 17.54 -3.91 21.57
C LEU A 230 19.08 -3.84 21.49
N ILE A 231 19.75 -4.68 22.27
CA ILE A 231 21.21 -4.76 22.23
C ILE A 231 21.71 -5.32 20.90
N THR A 232 21.12 -6.43 20.43
CA THR A 232 21.44 -7.02 19.14
C THR A 232 21.24 -5.99 18.03
N ARG A 233 20.12 -5.26 18.04
CA ARG A 233 19.79 -4.25 17.04
C ARG A 233 20.75 -3.06 17.07
N LEU A 234 21.13 -2.60 18.24
CA LEU A 234 22.10 -1.52 18.40
C LEU A 234 23.51 -1.91 17.87
N LEU A 235 23.95 -3.14 18.19
CA LEU A 235 25.22 -3.68 17.69
C LEU A 235 25.21 -3.86 16.16
N GLU A 236 24.08 -4.31 15.60
CA GLU A 236 23.90 -4.43 14.16
C GLU A 236 23.98 -3.06 13.47
N LEU A 237 23.25 -2.05 13.98
CA LEU A 237 23.34 -0.68 13.47
C LEU A 237 24.77 -0.13 13.55
N ARG A 238 25.51 -0.46 14.62
CA ARG A 238 26.92 -0.09 14.75
C ARG A 238 27.78 -0.74 13.67
N ALA A 239 27.55 -2.02 13.38
CA ALA A 239 28.26 -2.74 12.33
C ALA A 239 27.92 -2.17 10.94
N GLN A 240 26.65 -1.89 10.67
CA GLN A 240 26.18 -1.26 9.42
C GLN A 240 26.80 0.14 9.23
N TYR A 241 26.81 0.95 10.29
CA TYR A 241 27.42 2.28 10.27
C TYR A 241 28.94 2.20 10.01
N ALA A 242 29.63 1.25 10.65
CA ALA A 242 31.06 1.03 10.44
C ALA A 242 31.38 0.59 9.01
N ALA A 243 30.55 -0.25 8.41
CA ALA A 243 30.67 -0.69 7.01
C ALA A 243 30.42 0.45 6.00
N ALA A 244 29.45 1.33 6.29
CA ALA A 244 29.12 2.47 5.43
C ALA A 244 30.15 3.61 5.54
N SER A 245 30.88 3.70 6.65
CA SER A 245 31.88 4.75 6.89
C SER A 245 33.24 4.34 6.32
N SER A 246 33.67 4.94 5.22
CA SER A 246 34.95 4.66 4.56
C SER A 246 36.20 5.12 5.33
N SER A 247 36.09 5.68 6.53
CA SER A 247 37.19 6.14 7.35
C SER A 247 37.60 5.13 8.42
N ALA A 248 38.84 4.69 8.40
CA ALA A 248 39.47 3.88 9.44
C ALA A 248 39.66 4.69 10.75
N THR A 249 38.59 5.24 11.31
CA THR A 249 38.63 5.95 12.57
C THR A 249 38.43 5.00 13.76
N PRO A 250 39.02 5.32 14.96
CA PRO A 250 38.82 4.54 16.19
C PRO A 250 37.34 4.32 16.61
N ALA A 251 36.44 5.07 16.00
CA ALA A 251 34.97 4.93 16.20
C ALA A 251 34.42 3.56 15.79
N ASN A 252 35.15 2.76 15.02
CA ASN A 252 34.74 1.43 14.55
C ASN A 252 35.14 0.29 15.49
N THR A 253 35.75 0.61 16.64
CA THR A 253 36.10 -0.39 17.64
C THR A 253 35.19 -0.26 18.87
N SER A 254 34.85 -1.36 19.51
CA SER A 254 33.99 -1.40 20.69
C SER A 254 34.70 -2.16 21.82
N ASN A 255 34.72 -1.54 23.00
CA ASN A 255 35.13 -2.15 24.27
C ASN A 255 33.94 -2.35 25.21
N LEU A 256 32.78 -2.65 24.63
CA LEU A 256 31.53 -2.85 25.37
C LEU A 256 31.67 -3.97 26.40
N VAL A 257 31.22 -3.71 27.63
CA VAL A 257 31.07 -4.69 28.72
C VAL A 257 29.57 -4.91 28.91
N LEU A 258 29.11 -6.01 28.43
CA LEU A 258 27.69 -6.43 28.47
C LEU A 258 27.63 -7.90 28.95
N PRO A 259 26.49 -8.43 29.39
CA PRO A 259 26.37 -9.83 29.79
C PRO A 259 26.90 -10.85 28.75
N SER A 260 26.77 -10.55 27.47
CA SER A 260 27.27 -11.36 26.35
C SER A 260 28.65 -10.95 25.85
N LEU A 261 29.15 -9.79 26.25
CA LEU A 261 30.41 -9.19 25.77
C LEU A 261 31.26 -8.74 26.95
N PRO A 262 31.87 -9.65 27.70
CA PRO A 262 32.78 -9.31 28.80
C PRO A 262 33.97 -8.52 28.25
N ALA A 263 34.61 -7.71 29.12
CA ALA A 263 35.78 -6.94 28.73
C ALA A 263 36.87 -7.85 28.14
N SER A 264 37.40 -7.46 26.99
CA SER A 264 38.55 -8.12 26.39
C SER A 264 39.82 -7.36 26.82
N PRO A 265 40.76 -7.98 27.51
CA PRO A 265 41.91 -7.26 28.08
C PRO A 265 42.92 -6.72 27.05
N ASP A 266 43.01 -7.30 25.85
CA ASP A 266 44.17 -7.08 25.00
C ASP A 266 43.93 -6.38 23.67
N GLN A 267 42.72 -6.31 23.12
CA GLN A 267 42.42 -5.56 21.87
C GLN A 267 40.94 -5.14 21.77
N PRO A 268 40.67 -3.92 21.22
CA PRO A 268 39.29 -3.50 20.92
C PRO A 268 38.69 -4.33 19.78
N ARG A 269 37.45 -4.80 19.95
CA ARG A 269 36.71 -5.53 18.93
C ARG A 269 36.28 -4.56 17.84
N THR A 270 36.27 -4.99 16.58
CA THR A 270 35.51 -4.29 15.54
C THR A 270 34.01 -4.38 15.83
N ALA A 271 33.21 -3.46 15.27
CA ALA A 271 31.77 -3.46 15.46
C ALA A 271 31.12 -4.79 15.00
N ALA A 272 31.52 -5.28 13.84
CA ALA A 272 31.04 -6.57 13.32
C ALA A 272 31.48 -7.74 14.23
N ARG A 273 32.74 -7.72 14.74
CA ARG A 273 33.21 -8.74 15.67
C ARG A 273 32.43 -8.72 16.98
N ALA A 274 32.11 -7.54 17.52
CA ALA A 274 31.31 -7.41 18.74
C ALA A 274 29.90 -7.99 18.54
N LEU A 275 29.27 -7.74 17.40
CA LEU A 275 27.97 -8.31 17.05
C LEU A 275 28.03 -9.85 16.98
N LEU A 276 29.02 -10.40 16.29
CA LEU A 276 29.21 -11.86 16.15
C LEU A 276 29.53 -12.54 17.49
N ASP A 277 30.38 -11.92 18.34
CA ASP A 277 30.67 -12.42 19.69
C ASP A 277 29.44 -12.41 20.60
N HIS A 278 28.63 -11.35 20.49
CA HIS A 278 27.35 -11.26 21.19
C HIS A 278 26.42 -12.44 20.80
N LEU A 279 26.29 -12.73 19.50
CA LEU A 279 25.46 -13.82 18.99
C LEU A 279 26.05 -15.23 19.24
N ALA A 280 27.35 -15.33 19.51
CA ALA A 280 28.01 -16.57 19.89
C ALA A 280 28.00 -16.84 21.41
N SER A 281 27.36 -15.97 22.20
CA SER A 281 27.31 -16.10 23.66
C SER A 281 26.28 -17.14 24.11
N PRO A 282 26.49 -17.76 25.32
CA PRO A 282 25.48 -18.68 25.90
C PRO A 282 24.10 -18.03 26.11
N GLU A 283 24.05 -16.73 26.38
CA GLU A 283 22.78 -15.99 26.52
C GLU A 283 22.05 -15.91 25.17
N ALA A 284 22.78 -15.67 24.07
CA ALA A 284 22.19 -15.70 22.72
C ALA A 284 21.65 -17.07 22.37
N ASP A 285 22.39 -18.15 22.69
CA ASP A 285 21.93 -19.52 22.47
C ASP A 285 20.61 -19.79 23.19
N LYS A 286 20.51 -19.37 24.47
CA LYS A 286 19.27 -19.47 25.24
C LYS A 286 18.11 -18.71 24.58
N ARG A 287 18.30 -17.45 24.22
CA ARG A 287 17.26 -16.59 23.63
C ARG A 287 16.83 -17.08 22.25
N CYS A 288 17.77 -17.53 21.43
CA CYS A 288 17.47 -18.12 20.13
C CYS A 288 16.73 -19.46 20.24
N ALA A 289 17.01 -20.25 21.26
CA ALA A 289 16.26 -21.49 21.51
C ALA A 289 14.80 -21.23 21.96
N GLU A 290 14.57 -20.14 22.70
CA GLU A 290 13.25 -19.73 23.16
C GLU A 290 12.41 -19.04 22.07
N ASN A 291 13.04 -18.41 21.06
CA ASN A 291 12.38 -17.59 20.05
C ASN A 291 12.99 -17.83 18.66
N LEU A 292 12.21 -18.46 17.79
CA LEU A 292 12.61 -18.72 16.40
C LEU A 292 12.97 -17.43 15.63
N GLY A 293 12.31 -16.32 15.89
CA GLY A 293 12.62 -15.04 15.25
C GLY A 293 14.06 -14.57 15.54
N PHE A 294 14.55 -14.77 16.76
CA PHE A 294 15.94 -14.45 17.10
C PHE A 294 16.92 -15.42 16.44
N GLU A 295 16.58 -16.70 16.32
CA GLU A 295 17.42 -17.66 15.61
C GLU A 295 17.50 -17.32 14.11
N LEU A 296 16.37 -16.95 13.47
CA LEU A 296 16.38 -16.54 12.07
C LEU A 296 17.24 -15.28 11.87
N TRP A 297 17.09 -14.28 12.72
CA TRP A 297 17.89 -13.07 12.68
C TRP A 297 19.38 -13.32 12.91
N ARG A 298 19.71 -14.21 13.87
CA ARG A 298 21.11 -14.66 14.08
C ARG A 298 21.71 -15.26 12.80
N ARG A 299 20.97 -16.12 12.10
CA ARG A 299 21.43 -16.74 10.84
C ARG A 299 21.73 -15.71 9.77
N GLU A 300 20.90 -14.69 9.65
CA GLU A 300 21.10 -13.57 8.70
C GLU A 300 22.40 -12.83 9.01
N ILE A 301 22.58 -12.45 10.26
CA ILE A 301 23.78 -11.72 10.71
C ILE A 301 25.05 -12.57 10.53
N GLU A 302 25.02 -13.84 10.94
CA GLU A 302 26.16 -14.76 10.79
C GLU A 302 26.53 -14.97 9.32
N LEU A 303 25.54 -14.99 8.42
CA LEU A 303 25.82 -15.10 6.98
C LEU A 303 26.41 -13.80 6.42
N GLU A 304 25.90 -12.65 6.84
CA GLU A 304 26.32 -11.34 6.33
C GLU A 304 27.71 -10.92 6.85
N TYR A 305 27.96 -11.06 8.15
CA TYR A 305 29.18 -10.58 8.80
C TYR A 305 30.18 -11.68 9.12
N GLY A 306 29.81 -12.95 8.96
CA GLY A 306 30.66 -14.09 9.25
C GLY A 306 31.78 -14.28 8.24
N SER A 307 32.70 -15.18 8.58
CA SER A 307 33.84 -15.53 7.73
C SER A 307 34.30 -16.98 7.97
N VAL A 308 35.14 -17.48 7.09
CA VAL A 308 35.81 -18.78 7.25
C VAL A 308 36.79 -18.73 8.43
N GLN A 309 37.62 -17.64 8.51
CA GLN A 309 38.62 -17.49 9.57
C GLN A 309 37.98 -17.38 10.96
N GLY A 310 36.82 -16.71 11.06
CA GLY A 310 36.05 -16.61 12.29
C GLY A 310 35.26 -17.87 12.61
N GLY A 311 35.04 -18.74 11.63
CA GLY A 311 34.30 -20.00 11.75
C GLY A 311 32.78 -19.84 11.90
N GLU A 312 32.24 -18.64 11.67
CA GLU A 312 30.80 -18.37 11.82
C GLU A 312 30.00 -19.18 10.82
N TRP A 313 30.36 -19.17 9.54
CA TRP A 313 29.67 -19.90 8.48
C TRP A 313 29.68 -21.41 8.73
N LYS A 314 30.79 -21.94 9.24
CA LYS A 314 30.89 -23.36 9.59
C LYS A 314 29.99 -23.70 10.78
N ARG A 315 30.00 -22.87 11.83
CA ARG A 315 29.09 -23.06 13.00
C ARG A 315 27.63 -22.98 12.58
N LEU A 316 27.26 -22.04 11.70
CA LEU A 316 25.92 -21.92 11.14
C LEU A 316 25.56 -23.20 10.38
N TRP A 317 26.43 -23.66 9.48
CA TRP A 317 26.22 -24.87 8.69
C TRP A 317 26.05 -26.10 9.60
N ASP A 318 26.94 -26.29 10.59
CA ASP A 318 26.89 -27.43 11.54
C ASP A 318 25.58 -27.43 12.34
N ARG A 319 25.13 -26.26 12.83
CA ARG A 319 23.85 -26.15 13.56
C ARG A 319 22.66 -26.53 12.66
N LEU A 320 22.68 -26.11 11.42
CA LEU A 320 21.61 -26.41 10.47
C LEU A 320 21.60 -27.90 10.10
N VAL A 321 22.75 -28.51 9.89
CA VAL A 321 22.89 -29.97 9.69
C VAL A 321 22.33 -30.74 10.89
N LEU A 322 22.67 -30.34 12.11
CA LEU A 322 22.16 -30.94 13.34
C LEU A 322 20.64 -30.80 13.42
N GLY A 323 20.09 -29.62 13.15
CA GLY A 323 18.65 -29.35 13.13
C GLY A 323 17.89 -30.24 12.13
N LEU A 324 18.40 -30.35 10.92
CA LEU A 324 17.79 -31.18 9.86
C LEU A 324 17.89 -32.67 10.18
N LYS A 325 19.05 -33.16 10.62
CA LYS A 325 19.28 -34.62 10.87
C LYS A 325 18.65 -35.11 12.16
N GLN A 326 18.82 -34.38 13.25
CA GLN A 326 18.47 -34.89 14.59
C GLN A 326 17.17 -34.34 15.14
N ASN A 327 16.88 -33.04 14.87
CA ASN A 327 15.70 -32.36 15.41
C ASN A 327 14.50 -32.42 14.46
N GLY A 328 14.64 -33.01 13.27
CA GLY A 328 13.61 -33.13 12.27
C GLY A 328 13.10 -31.78 11.76
N ASP A 329 13.97 -30.79 11.73
CA ASP A 329 13.66 -29.46 11.16
C ASP A 329 13.34 -29.61 9.67
N THR A 330 12.19 -29.07 9.25
CA THR A 330 11.73 -29.10 7.85
C THR A 330 11.54 -27.68 7.28
N ASN A 331 11.95 -26.68 8.06
CA ASN A 331 11.75 -25.29 7.66
C ASN A 331 12.59 -24.96 6.42
N TRP A 332 11.93 -24.42 5.41
CA TRP A 332 12.58 -23.97 4.17
C TRP A 332 13.73 -23.00 4.42
N HIS A 333 13.56 -22.09 5.39
CA HIS A 333 14.60 -21.15 5.76
C HIS A 333 15.88 -21.85 6.24
N SER A 334 15.76 -22.94 7.00
CA SER A 334 16.92 -23.73 7.46
C SER A 334 17.68 -24.35 6.29
N ILE A 335 16.95 -24.89 5.31
CA ILE A 335 17.52 -25.47 4.09
C ILE A 335 18.21 -24.39 3.25
N LEU A 336 17.57 -23.24 3.07
CA LEU A 336 18.11 -22.14 2.30
C LEU A 336 19.41 -21.60 2.91
N TYR A 337 19.45 -21.41 4.24
CA TYR A 337 20.63 -20.92 4.93
C TYR A 337 21.77 -21.94 5.01
N LEU A 338 21.44 -23.24 5.05
CA LEU A 338 22.44 -24.31 4.87
C LEU A 338 23.16 -24.17 3.52
N ILE A 339 22.41 -24.00 2.44
CA ILE A 339 22.96 -23.86 1.09
C ILE A 339 23.79 -22.57 0.99
N ARG A 340 23.26 -21.46 1.50
CA ARG A 340 23.96 -20.16 1.49
C ARG A 340 25.28 -20.20 2.27
N ALA A 341 25.29 -20.81 3.43
CA ALA A 341 26.48 -20.99 4.24
C ALA A 341 27.53 -21.84 3.52
N ALA A 342 27.11 -22.95 2.88
CA ALA A 342 28.00 -23.79 2.08
C ALA A 342 28.57 -23.01 0.88
N CYS A 343 27.72 -22.26 0.18
CA CYS A 343 28.17 -21.43 -0.95
C CYS A 343 29.11 -20.30 -0.50
N ALA A 344 28.88 -19.68 0.66
CA ALA A 344 29.77 -18.63 1.20
C ALA A 344 31.16 -19.22 1.53
N MET A 345 31.21 -20.38 2.19
CA MET A 345 32.48 -21.06 2.49
C MET A 345 33.21 -21.50 1.22
N ALA A 346 32.47 -22.06 0.24
CA ALA A 346 33.05 -22.46 -1.02
C ALA A 346 33.58 -21.25 -1.82
N ALA A 347 32.87 -20.13 -1.83
CA ALA A 347 33.31 -18.89 -2.47
C ALA A 347 34.56 -18.32 -1.82
N ALA A 348 34.72 -18.38 -0.51
CA ALA A 348 35.89 -17.93 0.21
C ALA A 348 37.14 -18.78 -0.05
N SER A 349 36.97 -20.03 -0.48
CA SER A 349 38.04 -20.93 -0.90
C SER A 349 38.44 -20.76 -2.39
N ALA A 350 37.68 -19.94 -3.14
CA ALA A 350 37.84 -19.81 -4.59
C ALA A 350 39.14 -19.08 -4.96
N THR A 351 39.87 -19.71 -5.88
CA THR A 351 40.93 -19.07 -6.68
C THR A 351 40.39 -18.95 -8.11
N ALA A 352 40.46 -17.74 -8.68
CA ALA A 352 39.93 -17.47 -10.04
C ALA A 352 38.43 -17.79 -10.24
N SER A 353 37.58 -17.43 -9.30
CA SER A 353 36.11 -17.53 -9.34
C SER A 353 35.53 -18.96 -9.30
N ILE A 354 36.34 -20.00 -9.20
CA ILE A 354 35.89 -21.39 -9.01
C ILE A 354 36.36 -21.88 -7.62
N PRO A 355 35.50 -22.52 -6.81
CA PRO A 355 35.87 -23.15 -5.55
C PRO A 355 37.02 -24.13 -5.72
N ASN A 356 37.90 -24.25 -4.72
CA ASN A 356 38.92 -25.28 -4.67
C ASN A 356 38.26 -26.66 -4.34
N GLU A 357 39.11 -27.71 -4.27
CA GLU A 357 38.62 -29.09 -3.98
C GLU A 357 37.86 -29.17 -2.68
N ASP A 358 38.28 -28.47 -1.62
CA ASP A 358 37.56 -28.46 -0.30
C ASP A 358 36.18 -27.80 -0.41
N GLY A 359 36.11 -26.67 -1.15
CA GLY A 359 34.84 -26.01 -1.41
C GLY A 359 33.86 -26.88 -2.21
N ILE A 360 34.36 -27.57 -3.23
CA ILE A 360 33.56 -28.52 -4.03
C ILE A 360 33.11 -29.71 -3.15
N ALA A 361 33.99 -30.24 -2.33
CA ALA A 361 33.65 -31.35 -1.42
C ALA A 361 32.53 -30.97 -0.43
N LEU A 362 32.58 -29.76 0.13
CA LEU A 362 31.53 -29.24 1.02
C LEU A 362 30.16 -29.08 0.31
N LEU A 363 30.16 -28.59 -0.94
CA LEU A 363 28.95 -28.49 -1.74
C LEU A 363 28.38 -29.89 -2.05
N GLN A 364 29.24 -30.87 -2.31
CA GLN A 364 28.84 -32.26 -2.49
C GLN A 364 28.28 -32.88 -1.20
N GLU A 365 28.90 -32.62 -0.06
CA GLU A 365 28.40 -33.06 1.26
C GLU A 365 27.00 -32.47 1.52
N THR A 366 26.83 -31.15 1.26
CA THR A 366 25.55 -30.47 1.42
C THR A 366 24.47 -31.10 0.49
N ARG A 367 24.82 -31.37 -0.77
CA ARG A 367 23.96 -32.07 -1.71
C ARG A 367 23.58 -33.45 -1.24
N GLN A 368 24.55 -34.23 -0.81
CA GLN A 368 24.34 -35.61 -0.30
C GLN A 368 23.36 -35.60 0.88
N LEU A 369 23.57 -34.72 1.85
CA LEU A 369 22.66 -34.54 2.99
C LEU A 369 21.22 -34.30 2.52
N LEU A 370 21.02 -33.30 1.60
CA LEU A 370 19.68 -32.97 1.12
C LEU A 370 19.04 -34.13 0.34
N ARG A 371 19.85 -34.90 -0.41
CA ARG A 371 19.38 -36.12 -1.11
C ARG A 371 18.99 -37.23 -0.15
N GLU A 372 19.81 -37.52 0.87
CA GLU A 372 19.50 -38.49 1.92
C GLU A 372 18.19 -38.14 2.64
N LEU A 373 18.01 -36.85 3.01
CA LEU A 373 16.77 -36.39 3.63
C LEU A 373 15.56 -36.49 2.68
N ALA A 374 15.77 -36.26 1.40
CA ALA A 374 14.72 -36.36 0.37
C ALA A 374 14.31 -37.80 0.06
N THR A 375 15.17 -38.82 0.35
CA THR A 375 14.91 -40.25 0.07
C THR A 375 14.58 -41.05 1.33
N ASP A 376 15.39 -40.91 2.38
CA ASP A 376 15.40 -41.80 3.53
C ASP A 376 14.68 -41.27 4.76
N SER A 377 14.38 -39.95 4.79
CA SER A 377 13.61 -39.36 5.89
C SER A 377 12.20 -39.95 5.97
N PRO A 378 11.67 -40.25 7.17
CA PRO A 378 10.26 -40.63 7.33
C PRO A 378 9.27 -39.66 6.71
N LYS A 379 9.68 -38.41 6.59
CA LYS A 379 8.89 -37.30 5.97
C LYS A 379 9.14 -37.10 4.47
N ALA A 380 10.09 -37.85 3.87
CA ALA A 380 10.52 -37.63 2.47
C ALA A 380 9.38 -37.64 1.45
N LYS A 381 8.34 -38.42 1.67
CA LYS A 381 7.18 -38.52 0.76
C LYS A 381 6.23 -37.34 0.86
N VAL A 382 6.27 -36.56 1.94
CA VAL A 382 5.36 -35.47 2.23
C VAL A 382 6.07 -34.12 2.13
N GLU A 383 7.30 -34.05 2.65
CA GLU A 383 8.10 -32.82 2.69
C GLU A 383 8.82 -32.60 1.36
N ARG A 384 8.47 -31.52 0.72
CA ARG A 384 9.03 -31.10 -0.57
C ARG A 384 10.32 -30.28 -0.42
N GLY A 385 10.54 -29.70 0.76
CA GLY A 385 11.64 -28.75 1.03
C GLY A 385 13.02 -29.34 0.74
N TYR A 386 13.24 -30.62 1.03
CA TYR A 386 14.53 -31.26 0.79
C TYR A 386 14.89 -31.33 -0.70
N LEU A 387 13.94 -31.76 -1.54
CA LEU A 387 14.16 -31.80 -2.98
C LEU A 387 14.23 -30.41 -3.63
N LEU A 388 13.45 -29.46 -3.09
CA LEU A 388 13.62 -28.04 -3.43
C LEU A 388 15.00 -27.52 -3.05
N GLY A 389 15.57 -27.99 -1.93
CA GLY A 389 16.94 -27.66 -1.53
C GLY A 389 17.98 -28.16 -2.54
N VAL A 390 17.78 -29.36 -3.09
CA VAL A 390 18.67 -29.87 -4.16
C VAL A 390 18.54 -29.00 -5.43
N LEU A 391 17.31 -28.62 -5.82
CA LEU A 391 17.05 -27.69 -6.92
C LEU A 391 17.71 -26.33 -6.68
N GLU A 392 17.57 -25.79 -5.48
CA GLU A 392 18.16 -24.50 -5.10
C GLU A 392 19.68 -24.53 -5.17
N LEU A 393 20.31 -25.58 -4.66
CA LEU A 393 21.74 -25.75 -4.76
C LEU A 393 22.20 -25.84 -6.22
N ALA A 394 21.51 -26.62 -7.05
CA ALA A 394 21.81 -26.70 -8.48
C ALA A 394 21.66 -25.35 -9.19
N ARG A 395 20.63 -24.56 -8.83
CA ARG A 395 20.43 -23.20 -9.33
C ARG A 395 21.60 -22.29 -8.94
N GLU A 396 21.97 -22.26 -7.66
CA GLU A 396 23.09 -21.46 -7.16
C GLU A 396 24.42 -21.80 -7.85
N LEU A 397 24.71 -23.09 -8.07
CA LEU A 397 25.90 -23.53 -8.78
C LEU A 397 25.90 -23.02 -10.24
N ARG A 398 24.77 -23.16 -10.92
CA ARG A 398 24.60 -22.70 -12.31
C ARG A 398 24.75 -21.19 -12.46
N GLU A 399 24.09 -20.40 -11.60
CA GLU A 399 24.17 -18.94 -11.62
C GLU A 399 25.61 -18.44 -11.36
N ARG A 400 26.35 -19.12 -10.48
CA ARG A 400 27.76 -18.83 -10.17
C ARG A 400 28.71 -19.37 -11.23
N ARG A 401 28.24 -20.15 -12.19
CA ARG A 401 29.06 -20.87 -13.19
C ARG A 401 30.05 -21.84 -12.54
N TRP A 402 29.68 -22.43 -11.43
CA TRP A 402 30.44 -23.46 -10.76
C TRP A 402 30.11 -24.86 -11.35
N PRO A 403 30.96 -25.90 -11.10
CA PRO A 403 30.67 -27.23 -11.61
C PRO A 403 29.30 -27.73 -11.17
N GLU A 404 28.45 -28.07 -12.11
CA GLU A 404 27.14 -28.66 -11.83
C GLU A 404 27.31 -30.09 -11.34
N VAL A 405 26.62 -30.40 -10.24
CA VAL A 405 26.60 -31.75 -9.66
C VAL A 405 25.38 -32.56 -10.13
N ASP A 406 24.28 -31.86 -10.42
CA ASP A 406 23.04 -32.42 -10.97
C ASP A 406 22.54 -31.53 -12.12
N LYS A 407 21.94 -32.14 -13.14
CA LYS A 407 21.25 -31.39 -14.18
C LYS A 407 19.91 -30.88 -13.66
N LEU A 408 19.73 -29.57 -13.77
CA LEU A 408 18.54 -28.90 -13.25
C LEU A 408 17.25 -29.41 -13.94
N THR A 409 17.29 -29.78 -15.22
CA THR A 409 16.17 -30.37 -15.95
C THR A 409 15.73 -31.72 -15.39
N GLU A 410 16.68 -32.57 -15.00
CA GLU A 410 16.40 -33.89 -14.39
C GLU A 410 15.77 -33.70 -13.01
N LEU A 411 16.27 -32.75 -12.23
CA LEU A 411 15.71 -32.42 -10.91
C LEU A 411 14.29 -31.87 -10.99
N VAL A 412 14.00 -31.02 -11.95
CA VAL A 412 12.65 -30.50 -12.20
C VAL A 412 11.71 -31.65 -12.57
N GLY A 413 12.18 -32.59 -13.38
CA GLY A 413 11.42 -33.80 -13.72
C GLY A 413 11.12 -34.67 -12.48
N GLU A 414 12.12 -34.93 -11.66
CA GLU A 414 11.96 -35.69 -10.41
C GLU A 414 10.98 -35.01 -9.46
N TYR A 415 11.09 -33.68 -9.30
CA TYR A 415 10.18 -32.90 -8.49
C TYR A 415 8.74 -32.98 -9.02
N PHE A 416 8.54 -32.78 -10.30
CA PHE A 416 7.22 -32.85 -10.91
C PHE A 416 6.58 -34.22 -10.78
N GLU A 417 7.35 -35.31 -10.93
CA GLU A 417 6.82 -36.65 -10.73
C GLU A 417 6.35 -36.88 -9.29
N ARG A 418 7.09 -36.43 -8.30
CA ARG A 418 6.79 -36.66 -6.88
C ARG A 418 5.74 -35.69 -6.32
N PHE A 419 5.81 -34.43 -6.69
CA PHE A 419 5.03 -33.33 -6.13
C PHE A 419 4.15 -32.59 -7.12
N GLY A 420 4.06 -33.06 -8.37
CA GLY A 420 3.21 -32.46 -9.42
C GLY A 420 1.73 -32.36 -9.04
N SER A 421 1.24 -33.23 -8.15
CA SER A 421 -0.12 -33.20 -7.63
C SER A 421 -0.33 -32.18 -6.47
N LYS A 422 0.68 -31.42 -6.09
CA LYS A 422 0.54 -30.35 -5.08
C LYS A 422 0.16 -29.03 -5.74
N ALA A 423 -0.76 -28.29 -5.15
CA ALA A 423 -1.24 -27.01 -5.69
C ALA A 423 -0.11 -25.97 -5.91
N CYS A 424 0.94 -26.02 -5.08
CA CYS A 424 2.10 -25.12 -5.14
C CYS A 424 3.16 -25.52 -6.17
N CYS A 425 3.02 -26.65 -6.89
CA CYS A 425 4.06 -27.19 -7.76
C CYS A 425 4.50 -26.18 -8.86
N PHE A 426 3.57 -25.42 -9.43
CA PHE A 426 3.88 -24.40 -10.41
C PHE A 426 4.81 -23.31 -9.82
N ASP A 427 4.44 -22.78 -8.65
CA ASP A 427 5.21 -21.70 -7.99
C ASP A 427 6.55 -22.19 -7.47
N ASP A 428 6.61 -23.44 -6.98
CA ASP A 428 7.84 -24.08 -6.52
C ASP A 428 8.86 -24.26 -7.66
N LEU A 429 8.41 -24.64 -8.85
CA LEU A 429 9.29 -24.93 -9.98
C LEU A 429 9.65 -23.69 -10.82
N ARG A 430 8.82 -22.67 -10.82
CA ARG A 430 9.00 -21.49 -11.64
C ARG A 430 10.41 -20.85 -11.52
N PRO A 431 10.98 -20.61 -10.33
CA PRO A 431 12.30 -20.00 -10.21
C PRO A 431 13.42 -20.77 -10.89
N TYR A 432 13.30 -22.10 -10.95
CA TYR A 432 14.29 -23.00 -11.55
C TYR A 432 14.13 -23.11 -13.06
N ILE A 433 12.89 -23.07 -13.56
CA ILE A 433 12.61 -23.16 -14.99
C ILE A 433 12.85 -21.81 -15.68
N ASP A 434 12.71 -20.70 -14.97
CA ASP A 434 12.92 -19.36 -15.51
C ASP A 434 14.35 -19.16 -16.10
N ILE A 435 15.33 -19.94 -15.64
CA ILE A 435 16.72 -19.89 -16.12
C ILE A 435 17.07 -20.96 -17.18
N PHE A 436 16.08 -21.70 -17.67
CA PHE A 436 16.29 -22.73 -18.71
C PHE A 436 16.62 -22.15 -20.07
N SER A 437 17.50 -22.84 -20.80
CA SER A 437 17.75 -22.59 -22.22
C SER A 437 16.55 -22.99 -23.08
N PRO A 438 16.49 -22.54 -24.34
CA PRO A 438 15.43 -22.98 -25.26
C PRO A 438 15.36 -24.49 -25.45
N GLU A 439 16.53 -25.18 -25.48
CA GLU A 439 16.63 -26.64 -25.58
C GLU A 439 16.04 -27.32 -24.34
N GLU A 440 16.45 -26.85 -23.15
CA GLU A 440 15.93 -27.37 -21.88
C GLU A 440 14.41 -27.15 -21.73
N LEU A 441 13.88 -26.05 -22.29
CA LEU A 441 12.44 -25.84 -22.35
C LEU A 441 11.73 -26.81 -23.32
N GLN A 442 12.41 -27.29 -24.36
CA GLN A 442 11.86 -28.33 -25.22
C GLN A 442 11.78 -29.67 -24.51
N ASP A 443 12.83 -30.04 -23.76
CA ASP A 443 12.86 -31.25 -22.94
C ASP A 443 11.76 -31.19 -21.87
N LEU A 444 11.59 -30.06 -21.22
CA LEU A 444 10.52 -29.83 -20.23
C LEU A 444 9.12 -30.06 -20.85
N ARG A 445 8.88 -29.55 -22.07
CA ARG A 445 7.59 -29.75 -22.73
C ARG A 445 7.32 -31.23 -23.03
N ALA A 446 8.34 -31.95 -23.47
CA ALA A 446 8.23 -33.38 -23.71
C ALA A 446 7.93 -34.16 -22.40
N LEU A 447 8.55 -33.76 -21.29
CA LEU A 447 8.34 -34.34 -19.96
C LEU A 447 6.92 -34.10 -19.46
N LEU A 448 6.37 -32.91 -19.63
CA LEU A 448 5.07 -32.52 -19.06
C LEU A 448 3.87 -33.03 -19.89
N LYS A 449 4.05 -33.24 -21.23
CA LYS A 449 2.98 -33.62 -22.14
C LYS A 449 2.19 -34.88 -21.71
N PRO A 450 2.78 -35.96 -21.19
CA PRO A 450 2.01 -37.13 -20.78
C PRO A 450 0.99 -36.80 -19.66
N ALA A 451 1.33 -35.88 -18.73
CA ALA A 451 0.45 -35.51 -17.64
C ALA A 451 -0.81 -34.75 -18.12
N THR A 452 -0.75 -34.04 -19.25
CA THR A 452 -1.90 -33.35 -19.83
C THR A 452 -2.84 -34.30 -20.60
N GLN A 453 -2.37 -35.47 -20.96
CA GLN A 453 -3.15 -36.47 -21.71
C GLN A 453 -3.76 -37.57 -20.83
N THR A 454 -3.50 -37.52 -19.53
CA THR A 454 -4.01 -38.50 -18.57
C THR A 454 -5.48 -38.23 -18.26
N ALA A 455 -6.31 -39.27 -18.25
CA ALA A 455 -7.72 -39.15 -17.86
C ALA A 455 -7.88 -38.60 -16.43
N LEU A 456 -8.79 -37.65 -16.23
CA LEU A 456 -9.02 -36.95 -14.95
C LEU A 456 -9.85 -37.81 -14.00
N GLY A 457 -9.23 -38.85 -13.42
CA GLY A 457 -9.91 -39.85 -12.58
C GLY A 457 -10.03 -39.49 -11.11
N ASP A 458 -9.12 -38.71 -10.59
CA ASP A 458 -9.09 -38.27 -9.20
C ASP A 458 -8.48 -36.86 -9.04
N VAL A 459 -8.60 -36.29 -7.84
CA VAL A 459 -8.12 -34.93 -7.54
C VAL A 459 -6.59 -34.80 -7.71
N ARG A 460 -5.80 -35.83 -7.41
CA ARG A 460 -4.33 -35.76 -7.53
C ARG A 460 -3.89 -35.73 -8.97
N VAL A 461 -4.47 -36.60 -9.80
CA VAL A 461 -4.21 -36.63 -11.25
C VAL A 461 -4.64 -35.32 -11.88
N THR A 462 -5.83 -34.82 -11.52
CA THR A 462 -6.34 -33.53 -12.00
C THR A 462 -5.41 -32.37 -11.63
N THR A 463 -4.94 -32.30 -10.36
CA THR A 463 -4.01 -31.24 -9.94
C THR A 463 -2.68 -31.34 -10.69
N LYS A 464 -2.16 -32.57 -10.93
CA LYS A 464 -0.93 -32.78 -11.70
C LYS A 464 -1.10 -32.31 -13.14
N ALA A 465 -2.23 -32.62 -13.78
CA ALA A 465 -2.57 -32.16 -15.12
C ALA A 465 -2.68 -30.61 -15.18
N ILE A 466 -3.37 -29.99 -14.22
CA ILE A 466 -3.46 -28.52 -14.09
C ILE A 466 -2.06 -27.90 -14.01
N ASN A 467 -1.17 -28.42 -13.17
CA ASN A 467 0.19 -27.89 -13.03
C ASN A 467 1.01 -28.09 -14.32
N ALA A 468 0.84 -29.21 -15.02
CA ALA A 468 1.46 -29.42 -16.33
C ALA A 468 0.98 -28.37 -17.34
N HIS A 469 -0.33 -28.12 -17.41
CA HIS A 469 -0.88 -27.08 -18.31
C HIS A 469 -0.41 -25.67 -17.94
N LYS A 470 -0.33 -25.32 -16.66
CA LYS A 470 0.22 -24.03 -16.19
C LYS A 470 1.67 -23.84 -16.67
N LEU A 471 2.53 -24.85 -16.44
CA LEU A 471 3.93 -24.83 -16.84
C LEU A 471 4.07 -24.79 -18.37
N LEU A 472 3.35 -25.65 -19.10
CA LEU A 472 3.38 -25.65 -20.55
C LEU A 472 2.96 -24.32 -21.12
N ARG A 473 1.87 -23.72 -20.63
CA ARG A 473 1.39 -22.41 -21.08
C ARG A 473 2.42 -21.31 -20.84
N ARG A 474 3.04 -21.28 -19.65
CA ARG A 474 4.05 -20.29 -19.26
C ARG A 474 5.30 -20.37 -20.12
N TYR A 475 5.75 -21.57 -20.45
CA TYR A 475 7.04 -21.82 -21.10
C TYR A 475 6.95 -22.27 -22.59
N SER A 476 5.77 -22.15 -23.17
CA SER A 476 5.58 -22.30 -24.62
C SER A 476 5.72 -20.95 -25.35
N PRO A 477 6.04 -20.96 -26.64
CA PRO A 477 5.95 -19.76 -27.49
C PRO A 477 4.57 -19.12 -27.39
N GLN A 478 4.51 -17.85 -27.76
CA GLN A 478 3.24 -17.14 -27.86
C GLN A 478 2.39 -17.76 -28.97
N ALA A 479 1.14 -18.10 -28.65
CA ALA A 479 0.18 -18.65 -29.60
C ALA A 479 -0.56 -17.53 -30.35
N THR A 480 -1.12 -17.83 -31.51
CA THR A 480 -2.01 -16.94 -32.23
C THR A 480 -3.36 -16.78 -31.54
N ALA A 481 -4.17 -15.80 -31.92
CA ALA A 481 -5.50 -15.59 -31.35
C ALA A 481 -6.40 -16.81 -31.51
N GLU A 482 -6.36 -17.46 -32.66
CA GLU A 482 -7.16 -18.68 -32.95
C GLU A 482 -6.67 -19.87 -32.11
N GLU A 483 -5.37 -20.09 -32.00
CA GLU A 483 -4.80 -21.14 -31.15
C GLU A 483 -5.16 -20.92 -29.69
N GLU A 484 -5.12 -19.67 -29.19
CA GLU A 484 -5.52 -19.35 -27.84
C GLU A 484 -7.02 -19.57 -27.59
N HIS A 485 -7.85 -19.29 -28.60
CA HIS A 485 -9.28 -19.59 -28.53
C HIS A 485 -9.52 -21.10 -28.42
N GLN A 486 -8.85 -21.89 -29.24
CA GLN A 486 -8.94 -23.37 -29.17
C GLN A 486 -8.44 -23.90 -27.82
N ASN A 487 -7.29 -23.41 -27.35
CA ASN A 487 -6.78 -23.76 -26.02
C ASN A 487 -7.82 -23.43 -24.91
N ALA A 488 -8.50 -22.28 -24.99
CA ALA A 488 -9.51 -21.90 -24.04
C ALA A 488 -10.72 -22.84 -24.04
N LEU A 489 -11.14 -23.27 -25.23
CA LEU A 489 -12.22 -24.24 -25.37
C LEU A 489 -11.82 -25.63 -24.85
N GLU A 490 -10.57 -26.06 -25.06
CA GLU A 490 -10.02 -27.30 -24.46
C GLU A 490 -9.98 -27.22 -22.94
N PHE A 491 -9.49 -26.14 -22.36
CA PHE A 491 -9.50 -25.94 -20.92
C PHE A 491 -10.94 -25.89 -20.35
N THR A 492 -11.88 -25.36 -21.12
CA THR A 492 -13.30 -25.37 -20.73
C THR A 492 -13.85 -26.79 -20.71
N GLN A 493 -13.48 -27.63 -21.67
CA GLN A 493 -13.83 -29.07 -21.67
C GLN A 493 -13.24 -29.77 -20.44
N LEU A 494 -11.94 -29.59 -20.18
CA LEU A 494 -11.25 -30.17 -19.02
C LEU A 494 -11.89 -29.70 -17.69
N TYR A 495 -12.37 -28.45 -17.61
CA TYR A 495 -13.12 -27.97 -16.46
C TYR A 495 -14.39 -28.80 -16.24
N PHE A 496 -15.18 -29.02 -17.28
CA PHE A 496 -16.40 -29.80 -17.17
C PHE A 496 -16.15 -31.28 -16.91
N ASP A 497 -15.11 -31.84 -17.50
CA ASP A 497 -14.68 -33.26 -17.27
C ASP A 497 -14.26 -33.48 -15.81
N ALA A 498 -13.61 -32.52 -15.20
CA ALA A 498 -13.16 -32.57 -13.80
C ALA A 498 -14.21 -32.13 -12.77
N LEU A 499 -15.27 -31.41 -13.20
CA LEU A 499 -16.29 -30.88 -12.28
C LEU A 499 -16.99 -31.93 -11.40
N PRO A 500 -17.26 -33.16 -11.88
CA PRO A 500 -17.83 -34.22 -11.07
C PRO A 500 -17.00 -34.60 -9.83
N LEU A 501 -15.68 -34.37 -9.83
CA LEU A 501 -14.81 -34.62 -8.68
C LEU A 501 -15.14 -33.78 -7.44
N GLY A 502 -15.81 -32.67 -7.64
CA GLY A 502 -16.25 -31.76 -6.58
C GLY A 502 -17.74 -31.77 -6.31
N LYS A 503 -18.50 -32.75 -6.82
CA LYS A 503 -19.98 -32.81 -6.73
C LYS A 503 -20.54 -32.72 -5.30
N ASP A 504 -19.80 -33.20 -4.33
CA ASP A 504 -20.21 -33.25 -2.93
C ASP A 504 -19.69 -32.04 -2.12
N LEU A 505 -18.94 -31.13 -2.76
CA LEU A 505 -18.43 -29.92 -2.13
C LEU A 505 -19.48 -28.80 -2.15
N PRO A 506 -19.64 -28.07 -1.04
CA PRO A 506 -20.53 -26.90 -1.03
C PRO A 506 -19.97 -25.76 -1.89
N PRO A 507 -20.79 -24.82 -2.38
CA PRO A 507 -20.35 -23.68 -3.20
C PRO A 507 -19.35 -22.72 -2.50
N THR A 508 -19.16 -22.87 -1.20
CA THR A 508 -18.17 -22.12 -0.41
C THR A 508 -16.77 -22.71 -0.49
N GLU A 509 -16.63 -23.96 -0.95
CA GLU A 509 -15.37 -24.62 -1.15
C GLU A 509 -14.88 -24.46 -2.60
N LEU A 510 -13.56 -24.52 -2.78
CA LEU A 510 -12.96 -24.48 -4.11
C LEU A 510 -13.10 -25.84 -4.80
N GLN A 511 -13.50 -25.85 -6.06
CA GLN A 511 -13.62 -27.09 -6.83
C GLN A 511 -12.26 -27.49 -7.41
N PRO A 512 -11.95 -28.79 -7.47
CA PRO A 512 -10.70 -29.28 -8.08
C PRO A 512 -10.49 -28.83 -9.52
N ALA A 513 -11.58 -28.55 -10.26
CA ALA A 513 -11.59 -28.14 -11.66
C ALA A 513 -11.28 -26.64 -11.89
N ASP A 514 -11.41 -25.79 -10.86
CA ASP A 514 -11.46 -24.33 -11.00
C ASP A 514 -10.28 -23.71 -11.77
N ASP A 515 -9.08 -24.29 -11.64
CA ASP A 515 -7.91 -23.74 -12.29
C ASP A 515 -7.90 -23.99 -13.79
N PHE A 516 -8.62 -24.99 -14.31
CA PHE A 516 -8.87 -25.12 -15.75
C PHE A 516 -9.71 -23.97 -16.28
N ALA A 517 -10.74 -23.56 -15.55
CA ALA A 517 -11.54 -22.39 -15.93
C ALA A 517 -10.72 -21.09 -15.89
N LEU A 518 -9.81 -20.96 -14.92
CA LEU A 518 -8.90 -19.81 -14.88
C LEU A 518 -7.94 -19.81 -16.09
N LEU A 519 -7.39 -20.97 -16.47
CA LEU A 519 -6.56 -21.12 -17.66
C LEU A 519 -7.34 -20.78 -18.93
N ALA A 520 -8.60 -21.25 -19.06
CA ALA A 520 -9.49 -20.90 -20.17
C ALA A 520 -9.68 -19.39 -20.29
N GLY A 521 -10.00 -18.73 -19.18
CA GLY A 521 -10.21 -17.29 -19.17
C GLY A 521 -8.93 -16.50 -19.52
N GLN A 522 -7.78 -16.93 -19.03
CA GLN A 522 -6.50 -16.32 -19.39
C GLN A 522 -6.17 -16.55 -20.88
N ALA A 523 -6.50 -17.69 -21.44
CA ALA A 523 -6.32 -17.96 -22.87
C ALA A 523 -7.20 -17.05 -23.72
N TRP A 524 -8.48 -16.83 -23.37
CA TRP A 524 -9.31 -15.87 -24.07
C TRP A 524 -8.84 -14.43 -23.97
N VAL A 525 -8.31 -14.01 -22.82
CA VAL A 525 -7.69 -12.68 -22.68
C VAL A 525 -6.47 -12.55 -23.58
N SER A 526 -5.66 -13.61 -23.69
CA SER A 526 -4.53 -13.65 -24.63
C SER A 526 -5.00 -13.60 -26.09
N ALA A 527 -6.06 -14.34 -26.45
CA ALA A 527 -6.66 -14.31 -27.79
C ALA A 527 -7.12 -12.88 -28.16
N PHE A 528 -7.76 -12.18 -27.20
CA PHE A 528 -8.14 -10.79 -27.38
C PHE A 528 -6.92 -9.89 -27.62
N GLU A 529 -5.86 -10.01 -26.83
CA GLU A 529 -4.64 -9.22 -26.99
C GLU A 529 -3.96 -9.48 -28.34
N GLN A 530 -3.85 -10.76 -28.75
CA GLN A 530 -3.22 -11.13 -30.02
C GLN A 530 -4.00 -10.65 -31.23
N SER A 531 -5.34 -10.68 -31.17
CA SER A 531 -6.18 -10.15 -32.24
C SER A 531 -6.01 -8.64 -32.43
N GLY A 532 -5.75 -7.89 -31.35
CA GLY A 532 -5.47 -6.45 -31.39
C GLY A 532 -4.08 -6.07 -31.93
N LYS A 533 -3.09 -7.00 -31.86
CA LYS A 533 -1.73 -6.78 -32.35
C LYS A 533 -1.56 -7.07 -33.86
N SER A 534 -2.52 -7.68 -34.50
CA SER A 534 -2.50 -7.91 -35.97
C SER A 534 -2.71 -6.58 -36.68
N LEU A 535 -1.62 -5.88 -36.95
CA LEU A 535 -1.51 -4.50 -37.48
C LEU A 535 -2.08 -4.29 -38.89
N THR A 536 -2.72 -5.28 -39.50
CA THR A 536 -3.25 -5.22 -40.86
C THR A 536 -4.77 -5.37 -40.94
N LEU A 537 -5.44 -5.67 -39.86
CA LEU A 537 -6.88 -5.75 -39.79
C LEU A 537 -7.41 -4.71 -38.82
N ILE A 538 -8.18 -3.78 -39.30
CA ILE A 538 -9.14 -2.95 -38.52
C ILE A 538 -9.71 -3.86 -37.45
N LEU A 539 -9.60 -3.45 -36.17
CA LEU A 539 -10.22 -4.16 -35.07
C LEU A 539 -11.68 -4.42 -35.43
N ASP A 540 -11.97 -5.64 -35.87
CA ASP A 540 -13.33 -6.03 -36.19
C ASP A 540 -14.11 -6.13 -34.87
N SER A 541 -15.36 -5.71 -34.86
CA SER A 541 -16.29 -5.88 -33.73
C SER A 541 -16.33 -7.33 -33.20
N GLY A 542 -15.74 -8.28 -33.94
CA GLY A 542 -15.62 -9.69 -33.60
C GLY A 542 -14.64 -10.01 -32.47
N THR A 543 -13.66 -9.17 -32.12
CA THR A 543 -12.62 -9.57 -31.16
C THR A 543 -13.07 -9.49 -29.68
N ARG A 544 -14.00 -8.62 -29.35
CA ARG A 544 -14.56 -8.46 -27.99
C ARG A 544 -15.21 -9.73 -27.43
N HIS A 545 -15.66 -10.62 -28.29
CA HIS A 545 -16.31 -11.87 -27.91
C HIS A 545 -15.42 -12.77 -27.06
N TYR A 546 -14.08 -12.72 -27.21
CA TYR A 546 -13.18 -13.49 -26.36
C TYR A 546 -13.32 -13.13 -24.87
N LEU A 547 -13.47 -11.83 -24.56
CA LEU A 547 -13.71 -11.38 -23.19
C LEU A 547 -15.10 -11.80 -22.68
N GLU A 548 -16.09 -11.81 -23.57
CA GLU A 548 -17.45 -12.25 -23.26
C GLU A 548 -17.52 -13.76 -22.98
N HIS A 549 -16.74 -14.60 -23.72
CA HIS A 549 -16.57 -16.03 -23.45
C HIS A 549 -15.98 -16.27 -22.05
N ALA A 550 -14.87 -15.60 -21.73
CA ALA A 550 -14.25 -15.72 -20.41
C ALA A 550 -15.23 -15.39 -19.29
N LEU A 551 -15.99 -14.29 -19.43
CA LEU A 551 -16.98 -13.90 -18.43
C LEU A 551 -18.15 -14.88 -18.33
N ALA A 552 -18.67 -15.40 -19.42
CA ALA A 552 -19.75 -16.38 -19.40
C ALA A 552 -19.35 -17.64 -18.64
N LEU A 553 -18.12 -18.13 -18.86
CA LEU A 553 -17.55 -19.23 -18.09
C LEU A 553 -17.38 -18.86 -16.61
N PHE A 554 -16.82 -17.68 -16.31
CA PHE A 554 -16.59 -17.25 -14.93
C PHE A 554 -17.85 -17.11 -14.12
N GLU A 555 -18.92 -16.56 -14.67
CA GLU A 555 -20.24 -16.51 -14.02
C GLU A 555 -20.75 -17.91 -13.67
N HIS A 556 -20.57 -18.88 -14.57
CA HIS A 556 -20.91 -20.27 -14.28
C HIS A 556 -20.07 -20.86 -13.14
N VAL A 557 -18.75 -20.68 -13.19
CA VAL A 557 -17.83 -21.21 -12.17
C VAL A 557 -18.11 -20.62 -10.80
N LEU A 558 -18.37 -19.32 -10.72
CA LEU A 558 -18.62 -18.61 -9.47
C LEU A 558 -19.96 -18.98 -8.79
N LEU A 559 -20.87 -19.64 -9.49
CA LEU A 559 -22.03 -20.29 -8.89
C LEU A 559 -21.66 -21.57 -8.11
N LYS A 560 -20.60 -22.27 -8.52
CA LYS A 560 -20.09 -23.51 -7.91
C LYS A 560 -18.96 -23.26 -6.91
N SER A 561 -18.14 -22.24 -7.15
CA SER A 561 -16.99 -21.85 -6.36
C SER A 561 -17.05 -20.37 -6.00
N LYS A 562 -17.92 -20.02 -5.08
CA LYS A 562 -18.21 -18.62 -4.71
C LYS A 562 -16.94 -17.82 -4.34
N TYR A 563 -15.95 -18.46 -3.72
CA TYR A 563 -14.75 -17.83 -3.20
C TYR A 563 -13.49 -18.12 -4.05
N LYS A 564 -13.65 -18.50 -5.32
CA LYS A 564 -12.52 -18.55 -6.26
C LYS A 564 -12.10 -17.12 -6.64
N TYR A 565 -11.30 -16.50 -5.77
CA TYR A 565 -10.96 -15.07 -5.85
C TYR A 565 -10.18 -14.70 -7.10
N GLN A 566 -9.29 -15.56 -7.62
CA GLN A 566 -8.54 -15.30 -8.85
C GLN A 566 -9.45 -15.11 -10.06
N ILE A 567 -10.46 -15.96 -10.21
CA ILE A 567 -11.47 -15.82 -11.27
C ILE A 567 -12.29 -14.54 -11.05
N ARG A 568 -12.65 -14.24 -9.79
CA ARG A 568 -13.42 -13.04 -9.47
C ARG A 568 -12.66 -11.75 -9.76
N ILE A 569 -11.34 -11.70 -9.48
CA ILE A 569 -10.48 -10.55 -9.83
C ILE A 569 -10.46 -10.35 -11.34
N LEU A 570 -10.25 -11.41 -12.12
CA LEU A 570 -10.24 -11.31 -13.58
C LEU A 570 -11.62 -10.89 -14.10
N ALA A 571 -12.71 -11.43 -13.56
CA ALA A 571 -14.07 -11.01 -13.91
C ALA A 571 -14.33 -9.52 -13.64
N ILE A 572 -13.86 -8.97 -12.49
CA ILE A 572 -13.93 -7.53 -12.18
C ILE A 572 -13.26 -6.70 -13.28
N ASN A 573 -12.06 -7.09 -13.68
CA ASN A 573 -11.28 -6.39 -14.71
C ASN A 573 -11.99 -6.45 -16.07
N LEU A 574 -12.44 -7.63 -16.50
CA LEU A 574 -13.12 -7.81 -17.80
C LEU A 574 -14.46 -7.07 -17.84
N LEU A 575 -15.24 -7.08 -16.77
CA LEU A 575 -16.50 -6.32 -16.67
C LEU A 575 -16.25 -4.80 -16.78
N ARG A 576 -15.16 -4.31 -16.23
CA ARG A 576 -14.77 -2.90 -16.37
C ARG A 576 -14.37 -2.58 -17.82
N LEU A 577 -13.58 -3.44 -18.46
CA LEU A 577 -13.24 -3.32 -19.90
C LEU A 577 -14.48 -3.29 -20.78
N LEU A 578 -15.46 -4.14 -20.49
CA LEU A 578 -16.72 -4.21 -21.22
C LEU A 578 -17.73 -3.12 -20.81
N GLY A 579 -17.36 -2.18 -19.94
CA GLY A 579 -18.22 -1.06 -19.54
C GLY A 579 -19.45 -1.46 -18.72
N ALA A 580 -19.33 -2.54 -17.92
CA ALA A 580 -20.39 -3.06 -17.05
C ALA A 580 -20.09 -2.86 -15.54
N PRO A 581 -19.98 -1.60 -15.05
CA PRO A 581 -19.47 -1.29 -13.71
C PRO A 581 -20.36 -1.79 -12.58
N SER A 582 -21.67 -1.91 -12.76
CA SER A 582 -22.56 -2.39 -11.70
C SER A 582 -22.28 -3.86 -11.35
N LEU A 583 -21.98 -4.68 -12.35
CA LEU A 583 -21.59 -6.07 -12.17
C LEU A 583 -20.21 -6.16 -11.51
N SER A 584 -19.24 -5.37 -11.96
CA SER A 584 -17.90 -5.36 -11.36
C SER A 584 -17.94 -4.98 -9.88
N VAL A 585 -18.75 -4.00 -9.48
CA VAL A 585 -18.96 -3.64 -8.06
C VAL A 585 -19.58 -4.80 -7.27
N THR A 586 -20.52 -5.55 -7.87
CA THR A 586 -21.10 -6.72 -7.21
C THR A 586 -20.04 -7.77 -6.89
N HIS A 587 -19.16 -8.08 -7.85
CA HIS A 587 -18.05 -9.01 -7.63
C HIS A 587 -17.04 -8.49 -6.60
N TYR A 588 -16.70 -7.20 -6.66
CA TYR A 588 -15.79 -6.57 -5.70
C TYR A 588 -16.32 -6.64 -4.25
N ARG A 589 -17.60 -6.43 -4.05
CA ARG A 589 -18.24 -6.56 -2.72
C ARG A 589 -18.21 -7.98 -2.18
N VAL A 590 -18.41 -8.98 -3.04
CA VAL A 590 -18.26 -10.39 -2.62
C VAL A 590 -16.81 -10.72 -2.29
N PHE A 591 -15.86 -10.06 -2.95
CA PHE A 591 -14.44 -10.17 -2.63
C PHE A 591 -14.12 -9.68 -1.20
N GLY A 592 -14.83 -8.66 -0.72
CA GLY A 592 -14.86 -8.27 0.69
C GLY A 592 -13.58 -7.59 1.18
N VAL A 593 -13.01 -6.70 0.36
CA VAL A 593 -11.82 -5.90 0.73
C VAL A 593 -12.06 -5.10 2.00
N LYS A 594 -11.13 -5.20 2.98
CA LYS A 594 -11.22 -4.53 4.27
C LYS A 594 -9.84 -4.28 4.88
N ASN A 595 -9.75 -3.36 5.82
CA ASN A 595 -8.53 -3.04 6.55
C ASN A 595 -7.36 -2.70 5.60
N VAL A 596 -6.16 -3.23 5.86
CA VAL A 596 -4.96 -3.00 5.03
C VAL A 596 -5.15 -3.43 3.56
N GLN A 597 -6.13 -4.30 3.28
CA GLN A 597 -6.46 -4.68 1.91
C GLN A 597 -6.97 -3.50 1.07
N PHE A 598 -7.46 -2.42 1.68
CA PHE A 598 -7.75 -1.19 0.93
C PHE A 598 -6.50 -0.56 0.32
N ASP A 599 -5.34 -0.72 0.94
CA ASP A 599 -4.07 -0.26 0.38
C ASP A 599 -3.56 -1.18 -0.73
N THR A 600 -3.75 -2.49 -0.58
CA THR A 600 -3.19 -3.49 -1.50
C THR A 600 -4.12 -3.87 -2.66
N LEU A 601 -5.44 -3.85 -2.49
CA LEU A 601 -6.41 -4.42 -3.44
C LEU A 601 -7.48 -3.45 -3.94
N SER A 602 -7.61 -2.24 -3.34
CA SER A 602 -8.63 -1.29 -3.82
C SER A 602 -8.38 -0.78 -5.23
N HIS A 603 -7.13 -0.90 -5.75
CA HIS A 603 -6.80 -0.57 -7.14
C HIS A 603 -7.70 -1.30 -8.14
N LEU A 604 -8.15 -2.53 -7.84
CA LEU A 604 -9.08 -3.30 -8.66
C LEU A 604 -10.36 -2.51 -9.01
N MET A 605 -10.79 -1.61 -8.13
CA MET A 605 -12.00 -0.81 -8.34
C MET A 605 -11.70 0.66 -8.58
N VAL A 606 -10.68 1.22 -7.89
CA VAL A 606 -10.39 2.65 -7.88
C VAL A 606 -9.57 3.10 -9.08
N ALA A 607 -8.66 2.26 -9.62
CA ALA A 607 -7.84 2.65 -10.78
C ALA A 607 -8.73 3.07 -11.96
N ARG A 608 -8.64 4.33 -12.40
CA ARG A 608 -9.55 4.97 -13.37
C ARG A 608 -11.05 4.80 -13.03
N GLY A 609 -11.36 4.73 -11.76
CA GLY A 609 -12.73 4.58 -11.26
C GLY A 609 -13.61 5.77 -11.59
N SER A 610 -13.04 6.95 -11.78
CA SER A 610 -13.74 8.17 -12.24
C SER A 610 -14.50 7.96 -13.56
N THR A 611 -14.02 7.08 -14.46
CA THR A 611 -14.74 6.66 -15.69
C THR A 611 -16.17 6.20 -15.38
N PHE A 612 -16.36 5.58 -14.22
CA PHE A 612 -17.64 5.00 -13.81
C PHE A 612 -18.31 5.77 -12.65
N ALA A 613 -17.84 6.97 -12.33
CA ALA A 613 -18.29 7.75 -11.18
C ALA A 613 -19.79 8.04 -11.19
N ILE A 614 -20.37 8.26 -12.38
CA ILE A 614 -21.76 8.68 -12.57
C ILE A 614 -22.71 7.45 -12.62
N THR A 615 -22.17 6.26 -12.79
CA THR A 615 -22.92 5.03 -13.04
C THR A 615 -23.41 4.36 -11.75
N GLY A 616 -24.53 4.78 -11.23
CA GLY A 616 -25.17 4.12 -10.08
C GLY A 616 -25.67 5.06 -8.99
N PRO A 617 -26.41 4.56 -8.00
CA PRO A 617 -26.86 5.34 -6.86
C PRO A 617 -25.67 5.93 -6.10
N LYS A 618 -25.84 7.13 -5.51
CA LYS A 618 -24.76 7.95 -4.90
C LYS A 618 -23.83 7.20 -3.93
N GLN A 619 -24.28 6.11 -3.30
CA GLN A 619 -23.49 5.35 -2.31
C GLN A 619 -23.25 3.87 -2.69
N ALA A 620 -23.75 3.41 -3.80
CA ALA A 620 -23.76 1.98 -4.16
C ALA A 620 -22.87 1.59 -5.35
N GLY A 621 -22.18 2.54 -5.98
CA GLY A 621 -21.30 2.32 -7.12
C GLY A 621 -19.81 2.46 -6.78
N VAL A 622 -18.98 2.56 -7.81
CA VAL A 622 -17.51 2.74 -7.70
C VAL A 622 -17.12 3.87 -6.74
N SER A 623 -17.87 4.97 -6.74
CA SER A 623 -17.60 6.09 -5.83
C SER A 623 -17.83 5.72 -4.35
N GLY A 624 -18.75 4.82 -4.05
CA GLY A 624 -18.97 4.32 -2.67
C GLY A 624 -17.78 3.49 -2.20
N GLU A 625 -17.26 2.62 -3.05
CA GLU A 625 -16.07 1.82 -2.75
C GLU A 625 -14.81 2.69 -2.59
N THR A 626 -14.67 3.73 -3.43
CA THR A 626 -13.60 4.72 -3.30
C THR A 626 -13.69 5.50 -1.98
N ALA A 627 -14.90 5.92 -1.58
CA ALA A 627 -15.11 6.60 -0.30
C ALA A 627 -14.80 5.68 0.90
N SER A 628 -15.14 4.39 0.81
CA SER A 628 -14.80 3.40 1.84
C SER A 628 -13.29 3.23 1.99
N ALA A 629 -12.57 3.11 0.88
CA ALA A 629 -11.10 3.03 0.87
C ALA A 629 -10.44 4.29 1.45
N MET A 630 -10.92 5.47 1.05
CA MET A 630 -10.44 6.76 1.58
C MET A 630 -10.69 6.89 3.10
N GLY A 631 -11.86 6.49 3.57
CA GLY A 631 -12.23 6.49 4.98
C GLY A 631 -11.31 5.59 5.82
N TRP A 632 -10.98 4.40 5.29
CA TRP A 632 -10.05 3.51 5.96
C TRP A 632 -8.64 4.11 6.05
N HIS A 633 -8.10 4.69 4.98
CA HIS A 633 -6.78 5.32 5.01
C HIS A 633 -6.68 6.40 6.09
N GLY A 634 -7.72 7.22 6.27
CA GLY A 634 -7.77 8.22 7.33
C GLY A 634 -7.74 7.61 8.73
N SER A 635 -8.55 6.58 9.00
CA SER A 635 -8.56 5.89 10.29
C SER A 635 -7.31 5.03 10.49
N GLY A 636 -6.82 4.34 9.46
CA GLY A 636 -5.65 3.49 9.48
C GLY A 636 -4.37 4.24 9.83
N GLN A 637 -4.18 5.44 9.29
CA GLN A 637 -3.06 6.30 9.67
C GLN A 637 -3.10 6.72 11.14
N THR A 638 -4.28 6.98 11.68
CA THR A 638 -4.44 7.28 13.10
C THR A 638 -4.14 6.06 13.96
N GLU A 639 -4.65 4.89 13.57
CA GLU A 639 -4.38 3.63 14.27
C GLU A 639 -2.91 3.25 14.22
N ALA A 640 -2.24 3.38 13.09
CA ALA A 640 -0.81 3.09 12.95
C ALA A 640 0.05 3.97 13.89
N ARG A 641 -0.31 5.25 14.08
CA ARG A 641 0.34 6.12 15.06
C ARG A 641 0.14 5.62 16.49
N GLU A 642 -1.06 5.22 16.86
CA GLU A 642 -1.37 4.69 18.18
C GLU A 642 -0.75 3.30 18.43
N MET A 643 -0.52 2.49 17.40
CA MET A 643 0.22 1.22 17.52
C MET A 643 1.67 1.46 18.00
N VAL A 644 2.36 2.47 17.46
CA VAL A 644 3.71 2.85 17.91
C VAL A 644 3.67 3.25 19.38
N VAL A 645 2.75 4.12 19.78
CA VAL A 645 2.60 4.54 21.18
C VAL A 645 2.35 3.34 22.10
N ARG A 646 1.42 2.46 21.72
CA ARG A 646 1.11 1.25 22.51
C ARG A 646 2.30 0.31 22.62
N ALA A 647 3.12 0.19 21.59
CA ALA A 647 4.33 -0.65 21.65
C ALA A 647 5.36 -0.10 22.66
N PHE A 648 5.51 1.20 22.75
CA PHE A 648 6.33 1.83 23.81
C PHE A 648 5.75 1.65 25.22
N THR A 649 4.46 1.97 25.39
CA THR A 649 3.81 1.94 26.72
C THR A 649 3.61 0.53 27.26
N ASN A 650 3.41 -0.47 26.40
CA ASN A 650 3.26 -1.88 26.78
C ASN A 650 4.59 -2.67 26.73
N GLU A 651 5.71 -1.98 26.53
CA GLU A 651 7.05 -2.58 26.49
C GLU A 651 7.21 -3.68 25.41
N ALA A 652 6.42 -3.58 24.31
CA ALA A 652 6.51 -4.48 23.18
C ALA A 652 7.59 -3.98 22.19
N TYR A 653 8.81 -3.80 22.67
CA TYR A 653 9.90 -3.12 21.94
C TYR A 653 10.28 -3.79 20.63
N GLN A 654 10.17 -5.11 20.55
CA GLN A 654 10.41 -5.89 19.33
C GLN A 654 9.49 -5.53 18.17
N LYS A 655 8.35 -4.86 18.45
CA LYS A 655 7.35 -4.46 17.44
C LYS A 655 7.40 -2.99 17.06
N VAL A 656 8.23 -2.21 17.72
CA VAL A 656 8.24 -0.75 17.49
C VAL A 656 8.76 -0.41 16.10
N GLU A 657 9.85 -1.03 15.65
CA GLU A 657 10.39 -0.78 14.31
C GLU A 657 9.40 -1.20 13.23
N ASP A 658 8.75 -2.38 13.34
CA ASP A 658 7.72 -2.86 12.42
C ASP A 658 6.54 -1.89 12.32
N PHE A 659 6.00 -1.44 13.46
CA PHE A 659 4.88 -0.49 13.48
C PHE A 659 5.29 0.89 12.97
N PHE A 660 6.51 1.31 13.25
CA PHE A 660 7.04 2.56 12.75
C PHE A 660 7.20 2.54 11.23
N GLU A 661 7.74 1.47 10.69
CA GLU A 661 7.87 1.23 9.25
C GLU A 661 6.49 1.16 8.57
N PHE A 662 5.58 0.37 9.12
CA PHE A 662 4.20 0.31 8.63
C PHE A 662 3.54 1.69 8.58
N LYS A 663 3.72 2.49 9.64
CA LYS A 663 3.20 3.88 9.68
C LYS A 663 3.80 4.73 8.57
N GLN A 664 5.12 4.67 8.34
CA GLN A 664 5.80 5.43 7.28
C GLN A 664 5.31 4.99 5.89
N HIS A 665 5.25 3.70 5.64
CA HIS A 665 4.77 3.15 4.38
C HIS A 665 3.32 3.55 4.10
N LEU A 666 2.46 3.50 5.11
CA LEU A 666 1.06 3.91 4.96
C LEU A 666 0.93 5.43 4.69
N GLN A 667 1.80 6.27 5.28
CA GLN A 667 1.84 7.71 5.02
C GLN A 667 2.31 8.05 3.60
N LEU A 668 3.20 7.24 3.05
CA LEU A 668 3.76 7.39 1.70
C LEU A 668 3.04 6.51 0.67
N SER A 669 1.90 5.91 1.01
CA SER A 669 1.19 5.01 0.12
C SER A 669 0.83 5.67 -1.20
N LEU A 670 1.31 5.07 -2.30
CA LEU A 670 0.91 5.43 -3.66
C LEU A 670 -0.60 5.23 -3.85
N GLN A 671 -1.14 4.11 -3.36
CA GLN A 671 -2.55 3.79 -3.51
C GLN A 671 -3.45 4.80 -2.81
N GLN A 672 -3.10 5.27 -1.60
CA GLN A 672 -3.82 6.34 -0.92
C GLN A 672 -3.87 7.62 -1.76
N SER A 673 -2.74 8.00 -2.34
CA SER A 673 -2.63 9.20 -3.17
C SER A 673 -3.45 9.07 -4.44
N LEU A 674 -3.44 7.89 -5.09
CA LEU A 674 -4.29 7.58 -6.24
C LEU A 674 -5.78 7.64 -5.88
N ILE A 675 -6.17 7.07 -4.73
CA ILE A 675 -7.55 7.16 -4.21
C ILE A 675 -7.97 8.61 -4.03
N THR A 676 -7.09 9.45 -3.48
CA THR A 676 -7.37 10.87 -3.24
C THR A 676 -7.65 11.60 -4.56
N VAL A 677 -6.81 11.39 -5.57
CA VAL A 677 -7.00 12.02 -6.90
C VAL A 677 -8.27 11.50 -7.58
N GLU A 678 -8.50 10.18 -7.57
CA GLU A 678 -9.72 9.60 -8.16
C GLU A 678 -10.99 10.05 -7.41
N ALA A 679 -10.95 10.18 -6.09
CA ALA A 679 -12.07 10.72 -5.31
C ALA A 679 -12.37 12.18 -5.69
N LEU A 680 -11.34 12.99 -5.91
CA LEU A 680 -11.48 14.38 -6.38
C LEU A 680 -12.14 14.42 -7.77
N ARG A 681 -11.67 13.60 -8.71
CA ARG A 681 -12.25 13.43 -10.05
C ARG A 681 -13.73 13.04 -9.98
N MET A 682 -14.05 12.05 -9.13
CA MET A 682 -15.43 11.60 -8.93
C MET A 682 -16.33 12.68 -8.30
N SER A 683 -15.80 13.45 -7.35
CA SER A 683 -16.54 14.54 -6.70
C SER A 683 -16.86 15.65 -7.69
N LEU A 684 -15.92 16.01 -8.55
CA LEU A 684 -16.12 16.97 -9.63
C LEU A 684 -17.25 16.52 -10.58
N LEU A 685 -17.19 15.28 -11.07
CA LEU A 685 -18.17 14.74 -12.02
C LEU A 685 -19.58 14.67 -11.42
N LYS A 686 -19.71 14.44 -10.11
CA LYS A 686 -20.99 14.46 -9.39
C LYS A 686 -21.46 15.88 -9.04
N GLY A 687 -20.59 16.89 -9.14
CA GLY A 687 -20.88 18.27 -8.75
C GLY A 687 -21.01 18.46 -7.25
N THR A 688 -20.28 17.69 -6.45
CA THR A 688 -20.24 17.76 -4.99
C THR A 688 -18.96 18.44 -4.47
N LEU A 689 -18.15 18.95 -5.37
CA LEU A 689 -16.93 19.65 -5.03
C LEU A 689 -17.27 21.02 -4.45
N ASP A 690 -17.09 21.21 -3.16
CA ASP A 690 -17.18 22.51 -2.52
C ASP A 690 -15.80 23.17 -2.38
N ALA A 691 -15.80 24.48 -2.10
CA ALA A 691 -14.57 25.27 -2.04
C ALA A 691 -13.60 24.79 -0.96
N ALA A 692 -14.10 24.43 0.20
CA ALA A 692 -13.26 23.98 1.32
C ALA A 692 -12.62 22.60 1.05
N SER A 693 -13.37 21.69 0.44
CA SER A 693 -12.85 20.41 0.00
C SER A 693 -11.80 20.56 -1.10
N ALA A 694 -12.02 21.51 -2.02
CA ALA A 694 -11.08 21.84 -3.08
C ALA A 694 -9.75 22.39 -2.53
N GLU A 695 -9.77 23.27 -1.54
CA GLU A 695 -8.55 23.84 -0.93
C GLU A 695 -7.70 22.77 -0.22
N LEU A 696 -8.32 21.92 0.58
CA LEU A 696 -7.62 20.81 1.25
C LEU A 696 -7.02 19.83 0.23
N SER A 697 -7.74 19.56 -0.85
CA SER A 697 -7.27 18.69 -1.91
C SER A 697 -6.13 19.34 -2.70
N ALA A 698 -6.19 20.65 -2.95
CA ALA A 698 -5.15 21.39 -3.66
C ALA A 698 -3.82 21.42 -2.88
N CYS A 699 -3.85 21.63 -1.55
CA CYS A 699 -2.64 21.54 -0.72
C CYS A 699 -1.95 20.18 -0.85
N ARG A 700 -2.73 19.08 -0.88
CA ARG A 700 -2.17 17.74 -1.08
C ARG A 700 -1.70 17.50 -2.51
N LEU A 701 -2.40 18.03 -3.50
CA LEU A 701 -2.01 17.93 -4.91
C LEU A 701 -0.65 18.60 -5.13
N ASP A 702 -0.44 19.77 -4.58
CA ASP A 702 0.84 20.49 -4.71
C ASP A 702 1.98 19.71 -4.04
N GLN A 703 1.74 19.08 -2.89
CA GLN A 703 2.70 18.18 -2.27
C GLN A 703 3.01 16.94 -3.14
N MET A 704 1.97 16.32 -3.75
CA MET A 704 2.17 15.20 -4.67
C MET A 704 3.02 15.58 -5.88
N VAL A 705 2.83 16.79 -6.41
CA VAL A 705 3.65 17.33 -7.51
C VAL A 705 5.09 17.58 -7.06
N ALA A 706 5.29 18.10 -5.85
CA ALA A 706 6.59 18.45 -5.30
C ALA A 706 7.43 17.24 -4.86
N ASN A 707 6.79 16.13 -4.53
CA ASN A 707 7.48 14.91 -4.11
C ASN A 707 8.45 14.41 -5.19
N ALA A 708 9.60 13.89 -4.76
CA ALA A 708 10.56 13.29 -5.66
C ALA A 708 9.99 12.05 -6.36
N PRO A 709 10.36 11.79 -7.63
CA PRO A 709 10.00 10.53 -8.28
C PRO A 709 10.46 9.32 -7.45
N GLY A 710 9.59 8.32 -7.31
CA GLY A 710 9.89 7.12 -6.54
C GLY A 710 9.80 7.27 -5.02
N SER A 711 9.31 8.41 -4.51
CA SER A 711 9.15 8.62 -3.06
C SER A 711 7.92 7.95 -2.46
N PHE A 712 6.98 7.51 -3.29
CA PHE A 712 5.79 6.80 -2.85
C PHE A 712 6.05 5.30 -2.69
N ALA A 713 5.49 4.70 -1.64
CA ALA A 713 5.51 3.25 -1.43
C ALA A 713 4.33 2.59 -2.16
N ASP A 714 4.63 1.71 -3.10
CA ASP A 714 3.61 0.94 -3.84
C ASP A 714 3.38 -0.43 -3.20
N HIS A 715 2.26 -0.57 -2.51
CA HIS A 715 1.87 -1.80 -1.82
C HIS A 715 0.79 -2.58 -2.58
N ARG A 716 0.42 -2.17 -3.79
CA ARG A 716 -0.63 -2.82 -4.56
C ARG A 716 -0.23 -4.24 -4.94
N ASP A 717 -1.13 -5.17 -4.68
CA ASP A 717 -0.92 -6.59 -4.97
C ASP A 717 -1.53 -6.96 -6.33
N PHE A 718 -0.67 -7.12 -7.31
CA PHE A 718 -1.01 -7.66 -8.62
C PHE A 718 -0.79 -9.17 -8.69
N LYS A 719 -0.04 -9.75 -7.75
CA LYS A 719 0.32 -11.17 -7.73
C LYS A 719 -0.82 -12.07 -7.22
N THR A 720 -1.83 -11.49 -6.56
CA THR A 720 -3.06 -12.21 -6.19
C THR A 720 -3.78 -12.79 -7.39
N LEU A 721 -3.63 -12.20 -8.60
CA LEU A 721 -4.01 -12.81 -9.86
C LEU A 721 -2.78 -13.52 -10.46
N PRO A 722 -2.69 -14.86 -10.40
CA PRO A 722 -1.55 -15.58 -10.93
C PRO A 722 -1.48 -15.45 -12.44
N ASP A 723 -0.27 -15.32 -12.96
CA ASP A 723 0.00 -15.16 -14.38
C ASP A 723 0.53 -16.47 -14.98
N TYR A 724 -0.30 -17.10 -15.80
CA TYR A 724 0.04 -18.30 -16.56
C TYR A 724 0.26 -18.01 -18.05
N GLN A 725 0.30 -16.74 -18.45
CA GLN A 725 0.57 -16.36 -19.83
C GLN A 725 1.99 -16.74 -20.26
N SER A 726 2.20 -16.92 -21.57
CA SER A 726 3.54 -17.13 -22.11
C SER A 726 4.50 -16.03 -21.65
N ARG A 727 5.75 -16.39 -21.35
CA ARG A 727 6.80 -15.41 -21.01
C ARG A 727 7.02 -14.34 -22.09
N ALA A 728 6.64 -14.65 -23.33
CA ALA A 728 6.73 -13.72 -24.45
C ALA A 728 5.56 -12.72 -24.52
N SER A 729 4.52 -12.92 -23.70
CA SER A 729 3.33 -12.06 -23.63
C SER A 729 3.42 -11.07 -22.47
N SER A 730 2.63 -9.99 -22.53
CA SER A 730 2.38 -9.13 -21.37
C SER A 730 1.72 -9.95 -20.24
N PRO A 731 1.98 -9.62 -18.97
CA PRO A 731 1.31 -10.29 -17.85
C PRO A 731 -0.21 -10.14 -17.90
N ILE A 732 -0.94 -11.13 -17.37
CA ILE A 732 -2.43 -11.16 -17.40
C ILE A 732 -3.06 -9.92 -16.76
N TRP A 733 -2.45 -9.36 -15.72
CA TRP A 733 -2.96 -8.18 -15.05
C TRP A 733 -2.78 -6.91 -15.90
N GLU A 734 -1.78 -6.82 -16.78
CA GLU A 734 -1.66 -5.75 -17.78
C GLU A 734 -2.68 -5.92 -18.91
N GLN A 735 -2.81 -7.15 -19.43
CA GLN A 735 -3.75 -7.46 -20.52
C GLN A 735 -5.21 -7.18 -20.15
N SER A 736 -5.56 -7.31 -18.86
CA SER A 736 -6.93 -7.13 -18.35
C SER A 736 -7.20 -5.76 -17.72
N HIS A 737 -6.25 -4.82 -17.77
CA HIS A 737 -6.37 -3.52 -17.12
C HIS A 737 -7.00 -2.44 -18.04
N LEU A 738 -7.51 -1.36 -17.45
CA LEU A 738 -8.01 -0.19 -18.19
C LEU A 738 -6.84 0.71 -18.60
N GLY A 739 -6.20 0.43 -19.72
CA GLY A 739 -5.01 1.13 -20.17
C GLY A 739 -3.77 0.80 -19.34
N GLN A 740 -2.73 1.63 -19.39
CA GLN A 740 -1.50 1.45 -18.64
C GLN A 740 -1.73 1.53 -17.13
N GLN A 741 -0.91 0.83 -16.36
CA GLN A 741 -0.97 0.85 -14.90
C GLN A 741 -0.68 2.26 -14.36
N LEU A 742 -1.50 2.72 -13.40
CA LEU A 742 -1.27 3.97 -12.71
C LEU A 742 0.01 3.86 -11.86
N ASN A 743 0.89 4.83 -11.99
CA ASN A 743 2.16 4.89 -11.26
C ASN A 743 2.38 6.29 -10.66
N ASP A 744 3.53 6.51 -10.08
CA ASP A 744 3.92 7.80 -9.50
C ASP A 744 3.87 8.96 -10.53
N ASP A 745 4.34 8.71 -11.76
CA ASP A 745 4.30 9.73 -12.82
C ASP A 745 2.87 10.09 -13.21
N TRP A 746 1.98 9.08 -13.30
CA TRP A 746 0.54 9.31 -13.51
C TRP A 746 -0.04 10.19 -12.41
N LEU A 747 0.26 9.85 -11.14
CA LEU A 747 -0.22 10.58 -9.98
C LEU A 747 0.21 12.04 -10.01
N ARG A 748 1.49 12.30 -10.23
CA ARG A 748 2.07 13.64 -10.26
C ARG A 748 1.52 14.48 -11.40
N ALA A 749 1.42 13.90 -12.60
CA ALA A 749 0.87 14.59 -13.77
C ALA A 749 -0.62 14.92 -13.60
N MET A 750 -1.41 13.99 -13.05
CA MET A 750 -2.83 14.23 -12.79
C MET A 750 -3.04 15.24 -11.66
N ALA A 751 -2.24 15.17 -10.59
CA ALA A 751 -2.25 16.19 -9.53
C ALA A 751 -1.93 17.59 -10.08
N LEU A 752 -0.93 17.70 -10.98
CA LEU A 752 -0.58 18.96 -11.65
C LEU A 752 -1.72 19.47 -12.55
N THR A 753 -2.39 18.57 -13.28
CA THR A 753 -3.55 18.88 -14.11
C THR A 753 -4.65 19.60 -13.31
N TYR A 754 -4.95 19.06 -12.13
CA TYR A 754 -5.94 19.63 -11.23
C TYR A 754 -5.44 20.91 -10.54
N SER A 755 -4.21 20.94 -10.04
CA SER A 755 -3.62 22.11 -9.38
C SER A 755 -3.63 23.34 -10.30
N ARG A 756 -3.36 23.17 -11.61
CA ARG A 756 -3.37 24.25 -12.59
C ARG A 756 -4.70 24.99 -12.71
N LEU A 757 -5.80 24.31 -12.44
CA LEU A 757 -7.15 24.87 -12.59
C LEU A 757 -7.79 25.19 -11.24
N LEU A 758 -7.43 24.52 -10.19
CA LEU A 758 -7.87 24.87 -8.83
C LEU A 758 -7.18 26.13 -8.31
N HIS A 759 -5.92 26.35 -8.71
CA HIS A 759 -5.10 27.51 -8.33
C HIS A 759 -4.34 28.07 -9.52
N PRO A 760 -5.01 28.71 -10.51
CA PRO A 760 -4.37 29.10 -11.76
C PRO A 760 -3.12 29.98 -11.60
N ALA A 761 -3.13 30.92 -10.66
CA ALA A 761 -2.01 31.84 -10.43
C ALA A 761 -0.86 31.21 -9.62
N SER A 762 -1.16 30.34 -8.65
CA SER A 762 -0.18 29.82 -7.69
C SER A 762 0.21 28.36 -7.89
N SER A 763 -0.34 27.67 -8.91
CA SER A 763 0.01 26.27 -9.19
C SER A 763 1.51 26.07 -9.42
N PRO A 764 2.07 24.88 -9.04
CA PRO A 764 3.48 24.59 -9.23
C PRO A 764 3.94 24.78 -10.69
N GLN A 765 5.08 25.47 -10.88
CA GLN A 765 5.70 25.70 -12.18
C GLN A 765 6.68 24.56 -12.49
N VAL A 766 6.15 23.36 -12.71
CA VAL A 766 6.96 22.17 -13.01
C VAL A 766 6.86 21.88 -14.51
N SER A 767 8.02 21.77 -15.18
CA SER A 767 8.10 21.27 -16.55
C SER A 767 7.90 19.77 -16.54
N MET A 768 6.77 19.31 -17.02
CA MET A 768 6.40 17.90 -17.11
C MET A 768 5.63 17.67 -18.41
N SER A 769 5.89 16.53 -19.07
CA SER A 769 5.10 16.02 -20.18
C SER A 769 4.09 14.98 -19.70
N ALA A 770 3.07 14.70 -20.50
CA ALA A 770 2.16 13.60 -20.25
C ALA A 770 2.95 12.26 -20.16
N PRO A 771 2.83 11.51 -19.05
CA PRO A 771 3.58 10.28 -18.87
C PRO A 771 3.03 9.14 -19.75
N PRO A 772 3.86 8.12 -20.07
CA PRO A 772 3.40 6.95 -20.85
C PRO A 772 2.24 6.19 -20.18
N SER A 773 2.10 6.30 -18.87
CA SER A 773 1.01 5.69 -18.11
C SER A 773 -0.37 6.35 -18.33
N PHE A 774 -0.41 7.52 -18.98
CA PHE A 774 -1.66 8.15 -19.38
C PHE A 774 -2.30 7.43 -20.57
N THR A 775 -3.63 7.37 -20.59
CA THR A 775 -4.39 7.09 -21.81
C THR A 775 -4.30 8.30 -22.76
N ALA A 776 -4.65 8.12 -24.03
CA ALA A 776 -4.75 9.23 -24.96
C ALA A 776 -5.70 10.34 -24.46
N ASP A 777 -6.79 9.94 -23.78
CA ASP A 777 -7.75 10.87 -23.17
C ASP A 777 -7.16 11.63 -21.98
N GLU A 778 -6.39 10.94 -21.13
CA GLU A 778 -5.71 11.57 -20.00
C GLU A 778 -4.59 12.51 -20.46
N SER A 779 -3.85 12.14 -21.50
CA SER A 779 -2.85 13.02 -22.15
C SER A 779 -3.50 14.30 -22.71
N TRP A 780 -4.64 14.12 -23.39
CA TRP A 780 -5.43 15.24 -23.86
C TRP A 780 -5.89 16.16 -22.70
N LEU A 781 -6.34 15.59 -21.58
CA LEU A 781 -6.75 16.34 -20.38
C LEU A 781 -5.58 17.12 -19.76
N PHE A 782 -4.39 16.54 -19.77
CA PHE A 782 -3.17 17.21 -19.31
C PHE A 782 -2.83 18.43 -20.18
N ASP A 783 -2.84 18.26 -21.51
CA ASP A 783 -2.60 19.36 -22.46
C ASP A 783 -3.69 20.41 -22.38
N PHE A 784 -4.96 19.99 -22.22
CA PHE A 784 -6.06 20.90 -21.94
C PHE A 784 -5.79 21.77 -20.72
N SER A 785 -5.26 21.20 -19.61
CA SER A 785 -5.00 21.96 -18.40
C SER A 785 -3.95 23.06 -18.60
N ASN A 786 -2.97 22.84 -19.48
CA ASN A 786 -2.00 23.85 -19.88
C ASN A 786 -2.67 24.99 -20.67
N ASN A 787 -3.45 24.65 -21.69
CA ASN A 787 -4.14 25.61 -22.55
C ASN A 787 -5.17 26.41 -21.75
N ALA A 788 -5.94 25.76 -20.89
CA ALA A 788 -6.93 26.41 -20.03
C ALA A 788 -6.28 27.35 -19.03
N ARG A 789 -5.20 26.96 -18.38
CA ARG A 789 -4.43 27.84 -17.49
C ARG A 789 -3.86 29.04 -18.23
N ALA A 790 -3.28 28.83 -19.41
CA ALA A 790 -2.78 29.91 -20.24
C ALA A 790 -3.90 30.89 -20.58
N ALA A 791 -5.07 30.43 -21.01
CA ALA A 791 -6.22 31.28 -21.30
C ALA A 791 -6.73 32.04 -20.07
N LEU A 792 -6.75 31.41 -18.87
CA LEU A 792 -7.18 32.07 -17.64
C LEU A 792 -6.22 33.16 -17.15
N LEU A 793 -4.91 33.00 -17.42
CA LEU A 793 -3.87 33.93 -16.95
C LEU A 793 -3.48 34.99 -17.98
N SER A 794 -3.84 34.84 -19.27
CA SER A 794 -3.46 35.74 -20.34
C SER A 794 -3.95 37.17 -20.11
N SER A 795 -3.13 38.14 -20.51
CA SER A 795 -3.50 39.55 -20.60
C SER A 795 -4.62 39.72 -21.62
N PHE A 796 -5.26 40.89 -21.62
CA PHE A 796 -6.37 41.14 -22.55
C PHE A 796 -5.94 41.13 -24.04
N ASP A 797 -4.69 41.50 -24.31
CA ASP A 797 -4.12 41.55 -25.66
C ASP A 797 -3.73 40.17 -26.19
N GLU A 798 -3.26 39.28 -25.32
CA GLU A 798 -2.86 37.88 -25.62
C GLU A 798 -4.05 36.89 -25.60
N ALA A 799 -5.15 37.33 -25.00
CA ALA A 799 -6.33 36.52 -24.78
C ALA A 799 -6.94 35.87 -26.05
N PRO A 800 -7.01 36.52 -27.20
CA PRO A 800 -7.64 35.93 -28.40
C PRO A 800 -6.92 34.67 -28.89
N GLU A 801 -5.57 34.63 -28.82
CA GLU A 801 -4.79 33.45 -29.24
C GLU A 801 -4.95 32.29 -28.25
N ALA A 802 -4.87 32.58 -26.94
CA ALA A 802 -5.02 31.56 -25.91
C ALA A 802 -6.44 30.96 -25.87
N ASP A 803 -7.47 31.83 -26.04
CA ASP A 803 -8.87 31.40 -26.13
C ASP A 803 -9.09 30.52 -27.37
N LYS A 804 -8.53 30.91 -28.52
CA LYS A 804 -8.60 30.13 -29.76
C LYS A 804 -7.93 28.76 -29.60
N ALA A 805 -6.72 28.69 -29.04
CA ALA A 805 -6.02 27.45 -28.80
C ALA A 805 -6.82 26.47 -27.93
N LEU A 806 -7.50 26.98 -26.91
CA LEU A 806 -8.38 26.20 -26.06
C LEU A 806 -9.64 25.70 -26.80
N LEU A 807 -10.26 26.55 -27.62
CA LEU A 807 -11.42 26.15 -28.42
C LEU A 807 -11.07 25.11 -29.47
N ASP A 808 -9.96 25.31 -30.21
CA ASP A 808 -9.47 24.33 -31.19
C ASP A 808 -9.19 22.97 -30.55
N HIS A 809 -8.65 22.99 -29.32
CA HIS A 809 -8.40 21.76 -28.53
C HIS A 809 -9.71 21.00 -28.18
N PHE A 810 -10.77 21.70 -27.83
CA PHE A 810 -12.08 21.09 -27.60
C PHE A 810 -12.78 20.66 -28.90
N GLN A 811 -12.60 21.38 -29.98
CA GLN A 811 -13.15 21.00 -31.29
C GLN A 811 -12.57 19.66 -31.75
N ASP A 812 -11.24 19.54 -31.75
CA ASP A 812 -10.54 18.27 -32.04
C ASP A 812 -11.05 17.12 -31.14
N ARG A 813 -11.28 17.41 -29.86
CA ARG A 813 -11.82 16.44 -28.92
C ARG A 813 -13.22 15.96 -29.28
N ALA A 814 -14.11 16.85 -29.63
CA ALA A 814 -15.47 16.48 -30.00
C ALA A 814 -15.52 15.64 -31.29
N GLU A 815 -14.64 15.93 -32.26
CA GLU A 815 -14.49 15.15 -33.48
C GLU A 815 -13.96 13.74 -33.21
N LYS A 816 -12.86 13.62 -32.42
CA LYS A 816 -12.28 12.33 -32.01
C LYS A 816 -13.25 11.48 -31.21
N PHE A 817 -14.00 12.10 -30.30
CA PHE A 817 -15.05 11.40 -29.55
C PHE A 817 -16.16 10.89 -30.49
N SER A 818 -16.58 11.69 -31.46
CA SER A 818 -17.60 11.28 -32.42
C SER A 818 -17.16 10.05 -33.21
N ALA A 819 -15.91 10.03 -33.68
CA ALA A 819 -15.33 8.88 -34.40
C ALA A 819 -15.27 7.63 -33.50
N LEU A 820 -14.79 7.79 -32.26
CA LEU A 820 -14.70 6.70 -31.28
C LEU A 820 -16.09 6.12 -30.92
N ALA A 821 -17.10 6.97 -30.73
CA ALA A 821 -18.44 6.53 -30.39
C ALA A 821 -19.14 5.79 -31.54
N ASP A 822 -18.74 6.05 -32.77
CA ASP A 822 -19.26 5.37 -33.98
C ASP A 822 -18.44 4.14 -34.37
N ASP A 823 -17.25 3.94 -33.74
CA ASP A 823 -16.40 2.76 -33.95
C ASP A 823 -16.99 1.53 -33.23
N GLU A 824 -17.42 0.51 -33.97
CA GLU A 824 -17.93 -0.76 -33.42
C GLU A 824 -16.83 -1.61 -32.75
N ALA A 825 -15.55 -1.37 -33.07
CA ALA A 825 -14.41 -2.07 -32.52
C ALA A 825 -13.96 -1.51 -31.18
N ALA A 826 -14.32 -0.26 -30.87
CA ALA A 826 -13.93 0.36 -29.61
C ALA A 826 -14.50 -0.40 -28.39
N LEU A 827 -13.63 -0.61 -27.38
CA LEU A 827 -14.10 -1.19 -26.12
C LEU A 827 -15.05 -0.22 -25.40
N PRO A 828 -16.15 -0.71 -24.81
CA PRO A 828 -17.13 0.14 -24.15
C PRO A 828 -16.55 1.07 -23.08
N TRP A 829 -15.51 0.63 -22.32
CA TRP A 829 -14.88 1.50 -21.34
C TRP A 829 -14.19 2.71 -21.98
N GLN A 830 -13.61 2.57 -23.17
CA GLN A 830 -12.95 3.67 -23.88
C GLN A 830 -13.94 4.78 -24.25
N VAL A 831 -15.12 4.40 -24.72
CA VAL A 831 -16.19 5.37 -25.03
C VAL A 831 -16.65 6.08 -23.74
N LEU A 832 -16.86 5.33 -22.65
CA LEU A 832 -17.23 5.91 -21.35
C LEU A 832 -16.12 6.82 -20.80
N HIS A 833 -14.86 6.39 -20.89
CA HIS A 833 -13.70 7.13 -20.42
C HIS A 833 -13.52 8.44 -21.20
N SER A 834 -13.55 8.37 -22.51
CA SER A 834 -13.43 9.51 -23.40
C SER A 834 -14.52 10.56 -23.14
N ALA A 835 -15.77 10.14 -23.00
CA ALA A 835 -16.86 11.03 -22.64
C ALA A 835 -16.67 11.62 -21.23
N THR A 836 -16.32 10.79 -20.25
CA THR A 836 -16.14 11.23 -18.86
C THR A 836 -15.04 12.28 -18.76
N VAL A 837 -13.87 12.05 -19.40
CA VAL A 837 -12.75 12.99 -19.41
C VAL A 837 -13.12 14.32 -20.10
N SER A 838 -13.93 14.27 -21.15
CA SER A 838 -14.41 15.50 -21.84
C SER A 838 -15.35 16.34 -20.94
N LEU A 839 -16.22 15.68 -20.18
CA LEU A 839 -17.07 16.35 -19.18
C LEU A 839 -16.24 16.89 -18.01
N GLU A 840 -15.27 16.13 -17.55
CA GLU A 840 -14.32 16.50 -16.50
C GLU A 840 -13.56 17.79 -16.85
N ALA A 841 -13.02 17.86 -18.07
CA ALA A 841 -12.32 19.03 -18.56
C ALA A 841 -13.20 20.28 -18.56
N PHE A 842 -14.45 20.16 -19.01
CA PHE A 842 -15.40 21.27 -18.99
C PHE A 842 -15.70 21.75 -17.56
N LEU A 843 -15.95 20.83 -16.63
CA LEU A 843 -16.22 21.16 -15.22
C LEU A 843 -14.98 21.76 -14.53
N LEU A 844 -13.78 21.30 -14.86
CA LEU A 844 -12.54 21.89 -14.37
C LEU A 844 -12.35 23.31 -14.88
N LEU A 845 -12.70 23.59 -16.14
CA LEU A 845 -12.64 24.97 -16.68
C LEU A 845 -13.62 25.87 -15.93
N GLU A 846 -14.84 25.43 -15.62
CA GLU A 846 -15.80 26.20 -14.82
C GLU A 846 -15.22 26.60 -13.46
N ILE A 847 -14.63 25.64 -12.74
CA ILE A 847 -13.96 25.89 -11.45
C ILE A 847 -12.78 26.86 -11.65
N GLY A 848 -11.94 26.63 -12.66
CA GLY A 848 -10.79 27.51 -12.95
C GLY A 848 -11.21 28.94 -13.19
N ILE A 849 -12.31 29.17 -13.89
CA ILE A 849 -12.89 30.51 -14.14
C ILE A 849 -13.36 31.17 -12.82
N GLU A 850 -14.06 30.38 -11.96
CA GLU A 850 -14.52 30.87 -10.66
C GLU A 850 -13.34 31.25 -9.76
N ARG A 851 -12.33 30.37 -9.66
CA ARG A 851 -11.12 30.60 -8.87
C ARG A 851 -10.32 31.80 -9.37
N ARG A 852 -10.17 31.91 -10.68
CA ARG A 852 -9.49 33.07 -11.26
C ARG A 852 -10.22 34.38 -10.96
N ALA A 853 -11.53 34.38 -11.00
CA ALA A 853 -12.33 35.56 -10.64
C ALA A 853 -12.15 35.95 -9.16
N GLU A 854 -12.09 34.97 -8.26
CA GLU A 854 -11.80 35.18 -6.84
C GLU A 854 -10.38 35.73 -6.61
N GLU A 855 -9.36 35.14 -7.26
CA GLU A 855 -7.96 35.64 -7.20
C GLU A 855 -7.86 37.12 -7.66
N MET A 856 -8.51 37.44 -8.77
CA MET A 856 -8.53 38.80 -9.30
C MET A 856 -9.26 39.79 -8.38
N ALA A 857 -10.33 39.36 -7.72
CA ALA A 857 -11.07 40.15 -6.75
C ALA A 857 -10.22 40.44 -5.51
N GLN A 858 -9.52 39.44 -4.99
CA GLN A 858 -8.61 39.61 -3.85
C GLN A 858 -7.43 40.52 -4.18
N ALA A 859 -6.85 40.37 -5.36
CA ALA A 859 -5.73 41.20 -5.85
C ALA A 859 -6.15 42.62 -6.27
N ARG A 860 -7.45 42.94 -6.30
CA ARG A 860 -7.99 44.21 -6.84
C ARG A 860 -7.47 44.51 -8.23
N ALA A 861 -7.39 43.49 -9.08
CA ALA A 861 -6.80 43.58 -10.41
C ALA A 861 -7.55 44.59 -11.31
N PRO A 862 -6.87 45.34 -12.16
CA PRO A 862 -7.53 46.22 -13.13
C PRO A 862 -8.34 45.38 -14.13
N ASP A 863 -9.38 45.97 -14.71
CA ASP A 863 -10.25 45.39 -15.76
C ASP A 863 -11.01 44.09 -15.38
N GLN A 864 -11.22 43.83 -14.09
CA GLN A 864 -11.93 42.62 -13.59
C GLN A 864 -13.24 42.32 -14.33
N ALA A 865 -14.07 43.36 -14.56
CA ALA A 865 -15.37 43.20 -15.22
C ALA A 865 -15.23 42.75 -16.69
N LYS A 866 -14.22 43.27 -17.41
CA LYS A 866 -13.94 42.89 -18.80
C LYS A 866 -13.43 41.45 -18.88
N GLN A 867 -12.47 41.11 -18.02
CA GLN A 867 -11.95 39.74 -17.94
C GLN A 867 -13.05 38.72 -17.54
N ALA A 868 -13.87 39.05 -16.55
CA ALA A 868 -14.99 38.20 -16.16
C ALA A 868 -16.00 37.98 -17.29
N LYS A 869 -16.28 39.02 -18.07
CA LYS A 869 -17.15 38.93 -19.25
C LYS A 869 -16.53 38.00 -20.31
N ARG A 870 -15.23 38.18 -20.62
CA ARG A 870 -14.49 37.34 -21.55
C ARG A 870 -14.53 35.88 -21.13
N MET A 871 -14.19 35.55 -19.86
CA MET A 871 -14.19 34.19 -19.33
C MET A 871 -15.56 33.51 -19.41
N ARG A 872 -16.63 34.27 -19.16
CA ARG A 872 -18.01 33.79 -19.36
C ARG A 872 -18.30 33.44 -20.82
N THR A 873 -17.84 34.29 -21.77
CA THR A 873 -17.97 34.03 -23.20
C THR A 873 -17.20 32.76 -23.58
N LEU A 874 -15.94 32.64 -23.15
CA LEU A 874 -15.11 31.47 -23.36
C LEU A 874 -15.78 30.17 -22.82
N ARG A 875 -16.27 30.22 -21.58
CA ARG A 875 -17.01 29.09 -20.98
C ARG A 875 -18.22 28.66 -21.86
N ASN A 876 -18.98 29.66 -22.35
CA ASN A 876 -20.16 29.35 -23.17
C ASN A 876 -19.76 28.73 -24.52
N SER A 877 -18.69 29.24 -25.16
CA SER A 877 -18.16 28.66 -26.40
C SER A 877 -17.67 27.22 -26.19
N VAL A 878 -16.93 26.92 -25.08
CA VAL A 878 -16.51 25.57 -24.75
C VAL A 878 -17.73 24.68 -24.47
N ARG A 879 -18.72 25.17 -23.74
CA ARG A 879 -19.95 24.40 -23.48
C ARG A 879 -20.64 24.01 -24.78
N ASP A 880 -20.70 24.91 -25.77
CA ASP A 880 -21.34 24.64 -27.06
C ASP A 880 -20.57 23.55 -27.86
N LEU A 881 -19.25 23.44 -27.68
CA LEU A 881 -18.42 22.38 -28.25
C LEU A 881 -18.57 21.02 -27.51
N VAL A 882 -18.76 21.06 -26.20
CA VAL A 882 -18.93 19.85 -25.35
C VAL A 882 -20.36 19.30 -25.42
N LYS A 883 -21.36 20.17 -25.57
CA LYS A 883 -22.78 19.80 -25.59
C LYS A 883 -23.14 18.69 -26.60
N PRO A 884 -22.58 18.62 -27.82
CA PRO A 884 -22.89 17.57 -28.81
C PRO A 884 -22.44 16.17 -28.38
N ILE A 885 -21.49 16.05 -27.43
CA ILE A 885 -21.01 14.77 -26.91
C ILE A 885 -22.16 14.02 -26.19
N GLY A 886 -22.98 14.71 -25.42
CA GLY A 886 -24.11 14.11 -24.69
C GLY A 886 -25.11 13.34 -25.57
N PRO A 887 -25.65 13.93 -26.63
CA PRO A 887 -26.47 13.22 -27.62
C PRO A 887 -25.76 12.03 -28.26
N LYS A 888 -24.46 12.12 -28.54
CA LYS A 888 -23.67 10.99 -29.07
C LYS A 888 -23.58 9.84 -28.05
N VAL A 889 -23.30 10.13 -26.78
CA VAL A 889 -23.34 9.13 -25.69
C VAL A 889 -24.71 8.46 -25.62
N THR A 890 -25.79 9.27 -25.70
CA THR A 890 -27.15 8.75 -25.68
C THR A 890 -27.43 7.86 -26.89
N ALA A 891 -26.96 8.24 -28.10
CA ALA A 891 -27.10 7.45 -29.30
C ALA A 891 -26.34 6.14 -29.22
N TYR A 892 -25.12 6.15 -28.64
CA TYR A 892 -24.35 4.95 -28.34
C TYR A 892 -25.13 4.02 -27.38
N GLY A 893 -25.70 4.56 -26.28
CA GLY A 893 -26.52 3.80 -25.34
C GLY A 893 -27.74 3.14 -25.97
N LYS A 894 -28.37 3.78 -26.96
CA LYS A 894 -29.50 3.21 -27.73
C LYS A 894 -29.12 2.06 -28.65
N ARG A 895 -27.85 1.92 -29.02
CA ARG A 895 -27.34 0.78 -29.83
C ARG A 895 -27.08 -0.46 -28.97
N ILE A 896 -26.68 -0.28 -27.69
CA ILE A 896 -26.29 -1.37 -26.79
C ILE A 896 -27.33 -2.49 -26.67
N PRO A 897 -28.67 -2.24 -26.50
CA PRO A 897 -29.67 -3.31 -26.47
C PRO A 897 -29.73 -4.16 -27.73
N LYS A 898 -29.40 -3.58 -28.90
CA LYS A 898 -29.37 -4.30 -30.19
C LYS A 898 -28.18 -5.26 -30.30
N GLU A 899 -27.18 -5.12 -29.46
CA GLU A 899 -26.01 -6.01 -29.42
C GLU A 899 -26.31 -7.35 -28.72
N ARG A 900 -27.45 -7.50 -28.01
CA ARG A 900 -27.78 -8.72 -27.27
C ARG A 900 -27.71 -9.97 -28.12
N SER A 901 -28.39 -9.95 -29.29
CA SER A 901 -28.36 -11.09 -30.22
C SER A 901 -26.97 -11.35 -30.79
N LYS A 902 -26.17 -10.30 -31.03
CA LYS A 902 -24.77 -10.43 -31.45
C LYS A 902 -23.93 -11.14 -30.38
N VAL A 903 -24.08 -10.74 -29.09
CA VAL A 903 -23.39 -11.38 -27.95
C VAL A 903 -23.79 -12.84 -27.81
N VAL A 904 -25.08 -13.17 -27.90
CA VAL A 904 -25.54 -14.58 -27.85
C VAL A 904 -24.96 -15.38 -29.01
N ALA A 905 -25.01 -14.83 -30.24
CA ALA A 905 -24.47 -15.50 -31.42
C ALA A 905 -22.93 -15.70 -31.34
N SER A 906 -22.19 -14.71 -30.80
CA SER A 906 -20.74 -14.84 -30.62
C SER A 906 -20.34 -15.91 -29.60
N LEU A 907 -21.21 -16.23 -28.66
CA LEU A 907 -20.99 -17.27 -27.63
C LEU A 907 -21.43 -18.68 -28.10
N SER A 908 -21.77 -18.86 -29.36
CA SER A 908 -22.24 -20.14 -29.91
C SER A 908 -21.30 -21.32 -29.68
N ASP A 909 -19.99 -21.07 -29.60
CA ASP A 909 -19.01 -22.12 -29.35
C ASP A 909 -19.13 -22.73 -27.93
N LEU A 910 -19.70 -21.98 -26.99
CA LEU A 910 -19.99 -22.49 -25.64
C LEU A 910 -21.24 -23.41 -25.62
N SER A 911 -22.13 -23.31 -26.60
CA SER A 911 -23.35 -24.16 -26.67
C SER A 911 -23.04 -25.64 -26.85
N ARG A 912 -21.83 -26.01 -27.24
CA ARG A 912 -21.36 -27.41 -27.24
C ARG A 912 -21.31 -28.05 -25.87
N PHE A 913 -21.28 -27.23 -24.80
CA PHE A 913 -21.33 -27.69 -23.43
C PHE A 913 -22.78 -27.61 -22.90
N GLU A 914 -23.31 -28.72 -22.38
CA GLU A 914 -24.69 -28.83 -21.87
C GLU A 914 -25.07 -27.74 -20.87
N GLN A 915 -24.09 -27.19 -20.15
CA GLN A 915 -24.26 -26.19 -19.13
C GLN A 915 -24.55 -24.79 -19.70
N PHE A 916 -24.30 -24.58 -20.98
CA PHE A 916 -24.53 -23.31 -21.71
C PHE A 916 -25.64 -23.44 -22.73
N ASP A 917 -26.86 -23.70 -22.23
CA ASP A 917 -28.05 -23.65 -23.06
C ASP A 917 -28.36 -22.21 -23.53
N GLU A 918 -29.21 -22.07 -24.54
CA GLU A 918 -29.58 -20.78 -25.12
C GLU A 918 -30.19 -19.81 -24.09
N ASN A 919 -30.92 -20.35 -23.09
CA ASN A 919 -31.52 -19.53 -22.02
C ASN A 919 -30.45 -18.91 -21.11
N ARG A 920 -29.43 -19.66 -20.74
CA ARG A 920 -28.32 -19.16 -19.91
C ARG A 920 -27.49 -18.13 -20.66
N LEU A 921 -27.12 -18.38 -21.91
CA LEU A 921 -26.38 -17.43 -22.73
C LEU A 921 -27.18 -16.15 -22.94
N THR A 922 -28.50 -16.27 -23.19
CA THR A 922 -29.39 -15.11 -23.29
C THR A 922 -29.51 -14.34 -21.99
N ASN A 923 -29.60 -15.03 -20.85
CA ASN A 923 -29.65 -14.37 -19.53
C ASN A 923 -28.34 -13.63 -19.24
N PHE A 924 -27.19 -14.27 -19.45
CA PHE A 924 -25.87 -13.65 -19.33
C PHE A 924 -25.76 -12.39 -20.19
N ALA A 925 -26.07 -12.51 -21.50
CA ALA A 925 -26.05 -11.38 -22.43
C ALA A 925 -26.99 -10.25 -21.98
N THR A 926 -28.18 -10.58 -21.45
CA THR A 926 -29.13 -9.60 -20.94
C THR A 926 -28.55 -8.81 -19.77
N ILE A 927 -28.02 -9.50 -18.76
CA ILE A 927 -27.44 -8.87 -17.56
C ILE A 927 -26.25 -7.99 -17.92
N LEU A 928 -25.35 -8.46 -18.79
CA LEU A 928 -24.20 -7.69 -19.27
C LEU A 928 -24.63 -6.42 -20.01
N ILE A 929 -25.56 -6.56 -20.97
CA ILE A 929 -26.07 -5.46 -21.80
C ILE A 929 -26.83 -4.43 -20.95
N ASP A 930 -27.63 -4.86 -19.97
CA ASP A 930 -28.36 -3.96 -19.08
C ASP A 930 -27.40 -3.15 -18.18
N SER A 931 -26.30 -3.76 -17.69
CA SER A 931 -25.28 -3.05 -16.93
C SER A 931 -24.57 -1.99 -17.79
N ARG A 932 -24.16 -2.33 -19.02
CA ARG A 932 -23.53 -1.43 -19.99
C ARG A 932 -24.45 -0.26 -20.35
N ARG A 933 -25.71 -0.57 -20.65
CA ARG A 933 -26.72 0.44 -20.95
C ARG A 933 -26.95 1.40 -19.80
N SER A 934 -27.11 0.88 -18.58
CA SER A 934 -27.32 1.70 -17.38
C SER A 934 -26.17 2.70 -17.18
N ALA A 935 -24.94 2.27 -17.37
CA ALA A 935 -23.76 3.13 -17.27
C ALA A 935 -23.80 4.27 -18.31
N THR A 936 -24.10 3.94 -19.54
CA THR A 936 -24.12 4.89 -20.65
C THR A 936 -25.28 5.88 -20.52
N ASP A 937 -26.49 5.41 -20.17
CA ASP A 937 -27.66 6.27 -19.97
C ASP A 937 -27.42 7.27 -18.81
N ALA A 938 -26.78 6.82 -17.73
CA ALA A 938 -26.45 7.69 -16.60
C ALA A 938 -25.47 8.80 -17.02
N LEU A 939 -24.47 8.48 -17.82
CA LEU A 939 -23.50 9.46 -18.33
C LEU A 939 -24.16 10.46 -19.31
N GLY A 940 -24.99 9.98 -20.22
CA GLY A 940 -25.78 10.84 -21.14
C GLY A 940 -26.69 11.83 -20.38
N ALA A 941 -27.37 11.33 -19.33
CA ALA A 941 -28.18 12.18 -18.47
C ALA A 941 -27.34 13.22 -17.70
N ALA A 942 -26.12 12.88 -17.29
CA ALA A 942 -25.22 13.83 -16.63
C ALA A 942 -24.79 14.94 -17.58
N TYR A 943 -24.43 14.61 -18.81
CA TYR A 943 -24.13 15.60 -19.85
C TYR A 943 -25.28 16.58 -20.04
N HIS A 944 -26.47 16.06 -20.21
CA HIS A 944 -27.68 16.90 -20.40
C HIS A 944 -27.84 17.88 -19.23
N ARG A 945 -27.74 17.42 -18.00
CA ARG A 945 -27.86 18.29 -16.80
C ARG A 945 -26.76 19.36 -16.70
N ARG A 946 -25.51 19.01 -17.06
CA ARG A 946 -24.34 19.86 -16.88
C ARG A 946 -24.17 20.88 -18.00
N THR A 947 -24.58 20.56 -19.23
CA THR A 947 -24.46 21.45 -20.39
C THR A 947 -25.75 22.19 -20.71
N ALA A 948 -26.86 21.97 -20.01
CA ALA A 948 -28.11 22.68 -20.19
C ALA A 948 -28.14 24.09 -19.51
N LYS A 949 -27.33 24.33 -18.51
CA LYS A 949 -27.21 25.57 -17.78
C LYS A 949 -26.07 26.44 -18.35
#